data_bfb01ee1cc9a6521083774c4cfaf0a32
#
_entry.id   bfb01ee1cc9a6521083774c4cfaf0a32
#
_cell.length_a   1.000
_cell.length_b   1.000
_cell.length_c   1.000
_cell.angle_alpha   90.00
_cell.angle_beta   90.00
_cell.angle_gamma   90.00
#
_symmetry.space_group_name_H-M   'P 1'
#
loop_
_entity.id
_entity.type
_entity.pdbx_description
1 polymer ?
#
loop_
_entity_poly.entity_id
_entity_poly.type
_entity_poly.pdbx_seq_one_letter_code
_entity_poly.pdbx_strand_id
1 'polypeptide(L)'
;MFISCVQDCMSGASSYDVLGGLFREMNQPGKTPAGRYQGVDYFNGGLFSHIQAIELTREELNFLDVSAKENWSQVRPPIFGNIFEGTVDKKERHAKGIHYTSEADIMKIVRPTISRYWEDRIDGANSIKQLSQLQLELQSYRVLDPACGSGNFLYMAYQELKRIENDLLKKLQLRRKSKDKQMLIGLVTPLQFYGMDTNPFAVELARVTLMIARKIAIDNLQLTEPPLPLDSLDKNIVRQDALFSEWPKANAIIGNPPFLGGKHIRTALGDEYIDKVFKRFSDVKDSVDFCAYWFRLAHENIDEKGRVGLVATNSISQGKSRVAALDYITQNHGYIHEAVSTQPWSGEAKVHVSIVNWCRDKPEKYYLDNQIVSQINSALKSSIDVSQAVRLKANLNKCFQGVIPVGEGFIVTKEQVEEWIKASGKNKEVLKLFSMGANLAKNPLGKPERWIIDFNDMSIEDASDYKLPFEYIKKTVKPQRDNNRDAKARQYWWKFLRHRSEMRIAISSLSFYFTVPRVSKWAIFIPAPLNWLPGDLNIVMASDDFYILGILTSEVHRVWVKAQSSTLKGDTRYTHNSCFETFPFPQNPDAKLVNKIRSKAEEIHQYRTQQMELKQWGITTLYNKFFNEPSSQLYQLHEQLDKLVMQAYIFKIKDDILEKLLTLNLELAEKEKQGEIVIGPWSPN
;
A
#
# COMPACT_ATOMS: atom_id res chain seq x y z
N MET A 1 48.21 -6.30 -6.25
CA MET A 1 48.54 -6.17 -4.80
C MET A 1 47.71 -7.12 -3.95
N PHE A 2 46.36 -7.00 -3.86
CA PHE A 2 45.52 -7.85 -2.99
C PHE A 2 45.70 -9.36 -3.27
N ILE A 3 45.62 -9.79 -4.54
CA ILE A 3 45.85 -11.20 -4.95
C ILE A 3 47.24 -11.69 -4.49
N SER A 4 48.26 -10.88 -4.66
CA SER A 4 49.64 -11.23 -4.20
C SER A 4 49.70 -11.40 -2.69
N CYS A 5 49.03 -10.52 -1.93
CA CYS A 5 48.95 -10.65 -0.46
C CYS A 5 48.23 -11.95 -0.02
N VAL A 6 47.12 -12.30 -0.68
CA VAL A 6 46.40 -13.56 -0.39
C VAL A 6 47.26 -14.77 -0.70
N GLN A 7 48.00 -14.75 -1.82
CA GLN A 7 48.92 -15.84 -2.21
C GLN A 7 50.06 -15.99 -1.20
N ASP A 8 50.62 -14.88 -0.71
CA ASP A 8 51.64 -14.92 0.34
C ASP A 8 51.09 -15.56 1.64
N CYS A 9 49.83 -15.23 2.02
CA CYS A 9 49.20 -15.86 3.16
C CYS A 9 48.97 -17.36 2.93
N MET A 10 48.54 -17.76 1.75
CA MET A 10 48.42 -19.18 1.38
C MET A 10 49.75 -19.92 1.43
N SER A 11 50.87 -19.21 1.22
CA SER A 11 52.22 -19.75 1.31
C SER A 11 52.80 -19.74 2.73
N GLY A 12 52.02 -19.31 3.74
CA GLY A 12 52.38 -19.40 5.16
C GLY A 12 52.66 -18.07 5.85
N ALA A 13 52.46 -16.93 5.18
CA ALA A 13 52.51 -15.64 5.85
C ALA A 13 51.22 -15.38 6.64
N SER A 14 51.34 -14.69 7.79
CA SER A 14 50.18 -14.33 8.61
C SER A 14 49.24 -13.40 7.88
N SER A 15 47.98 -13.76 7.78
CA SER A 15 46.92 -12.87 7.22
C SER A 15 46.66 -11.66 8.09
N TYR A 16 46.85 -11.78 9.39
CA TYR A 16 46.78 -10.69 10.35
C TYR A 16 47.75 -9.58 9.99
N ASP A 17 49.01 -9.94 9.65
CA ASP A 17 50.03 -8.98 9.29
C ASP A 17 49.90 -8.49 7.85
N VAL A 18 49.72 -9.40 6.90
CA VAL A 18 49.77 -9.08 5.48
C VAL A 18 48.49 -8.36 5.02
N LEU A 19 47.32 -8.92 5.25
CA LEU A 19 46.06 -8.27 4.85
C LEU A 19 45.76 -7.08 5.76
N GLY A 20 45.98 -7.22 7.05
CA GLY A 20 45.82 -6.09 7.98
C GLY A 20 46.78 -4.94 7.66
N GLY A 21 48.02 -5.21 7.24
CA GLY A 21 48.96 -4.24 6.75
C GLY A 21 48.49 -3.53 5.48
N LEU A 22 48.03 -4.28 4.49
CA LEU A 22 47.48 -3.73 3.26
C LEU A 22 46.32 -2.75 3.56
N PHE A 23 45.38 -3.14 4.41
CA PHE A 23 44.22 -2.29 4.74
C PHE A 23 44.64 -1.03 5.52
N ARG A 24 45.66 -1.11 6.38
CA ARG A 24 46.24 0.07 7.03
C ARG A 24 46.83 1.07 6.02
N GLU A 25 47.53 0.58 5.01
CA GLU A 25 48.04 1.43 3.93
C GLU A 25 46.94 2.05 3.08
N MET A 26 45.90 1.27 2.77
CA MET A 26 44.70 1.78 2.06
C MET A 26 43.95 2.87 2.83
N ASN A 27 44.20 2.99 4.13
CA ASN A 27 43.65 4.05 4.98
C ASN A 27 44.53 5.29 5.10
N GLN A 28 45.73 5.29 4.49
CA GLN A 28 46.64 6.43 4.53
C GLN A 28 46.40 7.35 3.31
N PRO A 29 46.40 8.69 3.50
CA PRO A 29 46.28 9.62 2.37
C PRO A 29 47.39 9.49 1.33
N GLY A 30 47.00 9.49 0.06
CA GLY A 30 47.95 9.44 -1.05
C GLY A 30 48.34 8.02 -1.47
N LYS A 31 49.55 7.86 -2.02
CA LYS A 31 50.11 6.56 -2.42
C LYS A 31 51.17 6.13 -1.44
N THR A 32 51.19 4.86 -1.09
CA THR A 32 52.24 4.28 -0.26
C THR A 32 53.58 4.42 -0.99
N PRO A 33 54.57 5.14 -0.40
CA PRO A 33 55.78 5.55 -1.16
C PRO A 33 56.78 4.41 -1.34
N ALA A 34 56.82 3.44 -0.43
CA ALA A 34 57.84 2.38 -0.47
C ALA A 34 57.38 1.11 0.30
N GLY A 35 58.15 0.04 0.22
CA GLY A 35 57.95 -1.20 0.95
C GLY A 35 57.01 -2.18 0.23
N ARG A 36 56.51 -3.17 1.00
CA ARG A 36 55.68 -4.25 0.49
C ARG A 36 54.44 -3.74 -0.24
N TYR A 37 53.87 -2.67 0.22
CA TYR A 37 52.64 -2.08 -0.30
C TYR A 37 52.85 -0.86 -1.18
N GLN A 38 54.05 -0.69 -1.73
CA GLN A 38 54.39 0.43 -2.60
C GLN A 38 53.35 0.59 -3.73
N GLY A 39 52.86 1.82 -3.91
CA GLY A 39 51.92 2.15 -4.94
C GLY A 39 50.44 1.89 -4.60
N VAL A 40 50.16 1.42 -3.39
CA VAL A 40 48.78 1.31 -2.93
C VAL A 40 48.21 2.71 -2.77
N ASP A 41 47.08 2.93 -3.44
CA ASP A 41 46.31 4.18 -3.32
C ASP A 41 45.43 4.17 -2.10
N TYR A 42 45.24 5.36 -1.53
CA TYR A 42 44.17 5.57 -0.56
C TYR A 42 42.81 5.14 -1.10
N PHE A 43 42.11 4.33 -0.33
CA PHE A 43 40.79 3.84 -0.69
C PHE A 43 39.79 4.06 0.44
N ASN A 44 38.79 4.87 0.18
CA ASN A 44 37.59 5.05 0.96
C ASN A 44 37.72 5.36 2.45
N GLY A 45 37.46 6.58 2.80
CA GLY A 45 37.61 7.24 4.09
C GLY A 45 37.03 6.62 5.33
N GLY A 46 36.13 5.74 5.33
CA GLY A 46 35.58 5.13 6.55
C GLY A 46 35.81 3.64 6.65
N LEU A 47 35.88 2.94 5.49
CA LEU A 47 35.91 1.49 5.43
C LEU A 47 37.10 0.87 6.19
N PHE A 48 38.27 1.49 6.11
CA PHE A 48 39.50 1.03 6.74
C PHE A 48 39.93 1.87 7.93
N SER A 49 39.05 2.75 8.46
CA SER A 49 39.36 3.56 9.66
C SER A 49 39.53 2.71 10.93
N HIS A 50 38.86 1.58 10.98
CA HIS A 50 38.94 0.62 12.09
C HIS A 50 39.21 -0.77 11.54
N ILE A 51 40.47 -1.20 11.58
CA ILE A 51 40.89 -2.49 11.04
C ILE A 51 41.01 -3.50 12.16
N GLN A 52 40.10 -4.47 12.18
CA GLN A 52 40.27 -5.71 12.96
C GLN A 52 41.00 -6.72 12.09
N ALA A 53 42.34 -6.74 12.21
CA ALA A 53 43.09 -7.77 11.55
C ALA A 53 42.76 -9.15 12.20
N ILE A 54 42.59 -10.17 11.37
CA ILE A 54 42.27 -11.53 11.81
C ILE A 54 43.19 -12.53 11.13
N GLU A 55 43.45 -13.65 11.80
CA GLU A 55 44.14 -14.77 11.19
C GLU A 55 43.12 -15.66 10.51
N LEU A 56 43.28 -15.84 9.19
CA LEU A 56 42.41 -16.63 8.34
C LEU A 56 42.88 -18.05 8.19
N THR A 57 41.97 -18.98 8.19
CA THR A 57 42.24 -20.39 7.88
C THR A 57 42.60 -20.56 6.40
N ARG A 58 43.21 -21.71 6.09
CA ARG A 58 43.55 -22.02 4.69
C ARG A 58 42.33 -22.14 3.78
N GLU A 59 41.21 -22.57 4.31
CA GLU A 59 39.95 -22.67 3.58
C GLU A 59 39.39 -21.27 3.24
N GLU A 60 39.38 -20.36 4.21
CA GLU A 60 38.98 -18.96 4.02
C GLU A 60 39.90 -18.23 3.04
N LEU A 61 41.23 -18.46 3.09
CA LEU A 61 42.17 -17.91 2.13
C LEU A 61 41.94 -18.43 0.70
N ASN A 62 41.53 -19.70 0.54
CA ASN A 62 41.14 -20.24 -0.77
C ASN A 62 39.88 -19.52 -1.31
N PHE A 63 38.89 -19.27 -0.50
CA PHE A 63 37.70 -18.50 -0.92
C PHE A 63 38.11 -17.07 -1.35
N LEU A 64 38.97 -16.41 -0.58
CA LEU A 64 39.48 -15.09 -0.95
C LEU A 64 40.28 -15.09 -2.26
N ASP A 65 41.12 -16.09 -2.49
CA ASP A 65 41.91 -16.19 -3.71
C ASP A 65 41.02 -16.40 -4.95
N VAL A 66 40.02 -17.27 -4.86
CA VAL A 66 39.04 -17.46 -5.93
C VAL A 66 38.26 -16.16 -6.17
N SER A 67 37.74 -15.54 -5.12
CA SER A 67 36.96 -14.30 -5.23
C SER A 67 37.80 -13.15 -5.80
N ALA A 68 39.08 -13.04 -5.39
CA ALA A 68 39.97 -11.97 -5.86
C ALA A 68 40.37 -12.09 -7.35
N LYS A 69 40.27 -13.30 -7.91
CA LYS A 69 40.56 -13.54 -9.34
C LYS A 69 39.37 -13.33 -10.25
N GLU A 70 38.16 -13.20 -9.70
CA GLU A 70 36.97 -12.90 -10.48
C GLU A 70 37.01 -11.49 -11.08
N ASN A 71 36.37 -11.32 -12.23
CA ASN A 71 36.28 -10.02 -12.89
C ASN A 71 35.16 -9.14 -12.29
N TRP A 72 35.48 -8.45 -11.22
CA TRP A 72 34.56 -7.54 -10.52
C TRP A 72 34.17 -6.29 -11.33
N SER A 73 34.88 -5.99 -12.43
CA SER A 73 34.52 -4.82 -13.27
C SER A 73 33.15 -4.95 -13.94
N GLN A 74 32.65 -6.18 -14.06
CA GLN A 74 31.32 -6.48 -14.61
C GLN A 74 30.23 -6.51 -13.54
N VAL A 75 30.59 -6.45 -12.26
CA VAL A 75 29.66 -6.54 -11.14
C VAL A 75 29.08 -5.17 -10.85
N ARG A 76 27.75 -5.07 -10.91
CA ARG A 76 27.05 -3.83 -10.56
C ARG A 76 26.92 -3.69 -9.05
N PRO A 77 27.20 -2.51 -8.48
CA PRO A 77 27.13 -2.29 -7.02
C PRO A 77 25.83 -2.72 -6.33
N PRO A 78 24.63 -2.65 -6.95
CA PRO A 78 23.40 -3.15 -6.33
C PRO A 78 23.42 -4.62 -5.90
N ILE A 79 24.36 -5.42 -6.43
CA ILE A 79 24.53 -6.82 -5.99
C ILE A 79 24.94 -6.92 -4.52
N PHE A 80 25.65 -5.93 -3.99
CA PHE A 80 26.01 -5.89 -2.58
C PHE A 80 24.80 -5.83 -1.67
N GLY A 81 23.72 -5.18 -2.13
CA GLY A 81 22.42 -5.21 -1.45
C GLY A 81 21.84 -6.62 -1.38
N ASN A 82 21.92 -7.39 -2.47
CA ASN A 82 21.47 -8.79 -2.51
C ASN A 82 22.30 -9.70 -1.59
N ILE A 83 23.62 -9.51 -1.58
CA ILE A 83 24.53 -10.25 -0.70
C ILE A 83 24.18 -9.94 0.75
N PHE A 84 24.01 -8.65 1.09
CA PHE A 84 23.60 -8.22 2.42
C PHE A 84 22.25 -8.83 2.84
N GLU A 85 21.24 -8.76 1.99
CA GLU A 85 19.95 -9.38 2.25
C GLU A 85 20.08 -10.90 2.51
N GLY A 86 20.94 -11.56 1.76
CA GLY A 86 21.25 -12.99 1.94
C GLY A 86 21.90 -13.34 3.28
N THR A 87 22.63 -12.42 3.90
CA THR A 87 23.32 -12.63 5.19
C THR A 87 22.44 -12.39 6.41
N VAL A 88 21.31 -11.67 6.25
CA VAL A 88 20.37 -11.38 7.36
C VAL A 88 19.38 -12.53 7.54
N ASP A 89 19.12 -12.92 8.79
CA ASP A 89 18.14 -13.96 9.12
C ASP A 89 16.75 -13.64 8.54
N LYS A 90 16.04 -14.68 8.01
CA LYS A 90 14.73 -14.48 7.37
C LYS A 90 13.67 -13.82 8.27
N LYS A 91 13.70 -14.11 9.58
CA LYS A 91 12.77 -13.49 10.54
C LYS A 91 13.11 -12.03 10.77
N GLU A 92 14.39 -11.71 10.86
CA GLU A 92 14.88 -10.35 11.03
C GLU A 92 14.65 -9.50 9.77
N ARG A 93 14.86 -10.05 8.58
CA ARG A 93 14.50 -9.41 7.30
C ARG A 93 13.04 -9.00 7.26
N HIS A 94 12.14 -9.93 7.61
CA HIS A 94 10.70 -9.68 7.59
C HIS A 94 10.26 -8.66 8.64
N ALA A 95 10.86 -8.70 9.82
CA ALA A 95 10.57 -7.76 10.91
C ALA A 95 11.08 -6.34 10.63
N LYS A 96 12.22 -6.21 9.95
CA LYS A 96 12.85 -4.92 9.63
C LYS A 96 12.54 -4.42 8.23
N GLY A 97 11.74 -5.14 7.43
CA GLY A 97 11.36 -4.74 6.07
C GLY A 97 12.54 -4.67 5.09
N ILE A 98 13.60 -5.44 5.32
CA ILE A 98 14.79 -5.48 4.45
C ILE A 98 14.44 -6.25 3.19
N HIS A 99 14.25 -5.55 2.08
CA HIS A 99 13.92 -6.12 0.79
C HIS A 99 14.75 -5.46 -0.32
N TYR A 100 15.38 -6.29 -1.15
CA TYR A 100 16.07 -5.79 -2.34
C TYR A 100 15.10 -5.07 -3.27
N THR A 101 15.53 -3.92 -3.78
CA THR A 101 14.80 -3.15 -4.78
C THR A 101 15.52 -3.24 -6.11
N SER A 102 14.84 -3.69 -7.16
CA SER A 102 15.44 -3.79 -8.50
C SER A 102 15.80 -2.41 -9.06
N GLU A 103 16.85 -2.33 -9.92
CA GLU A 103 17.21 -1.09 -10.59
C GLU A 103 16.03 -0.48 -11.36
N ALA A 104 15.21 -1.32 -12.01
CA ALA A 104 14.03 -0.88 -12.74
C ALA A 104 12.99 -0.21 -11.84
N ASP A 105 12.81 -0.71 -10.61
CA ASP A 105 11.89 -0.11 -9.65
C ASP A 105 12.47 1.15 -9.01
N ILE A 106 13.77 1.18 -8.74
CA ILE A 106 14.47 2.40 -8.28
C ILE A 106 14.32 3.52 -9.33
N MET A 107 14.44 3.21 -10.61
CA MET A 107 14.29 4.21 -11.69
C MET A 107 12.87 4.77 -11.81
N LYS A 108 11.83 4.06 -11.36
CA LYS A 108 10.46 4.61 -11.25
C LYS A 108 10.34 5.72 -10.17
N ILE A 109 11.36 5.88 -9.35
CA ILE A 109 11.49 6.93 -8.35
C ILE A 109 12.50 7.98 -8.79
N VAL A 110 13.73 7.55 -9.09
CA VAL A 110 14.83 8.46 -9.41
C VAL A 110 14.52 9.30 -10.66
N ARG A 111 13.93 8.69 -11.70
CA ARG A 111 13.60 9.42 -12.92
C ARG A 111 12.57 10.54 -12.73
N PRO A 112 11.41 10.32 -12.09
CA PRO A 112 10.43 11.38 -11.85
C PRO A 112 10.90 12.45 -10.85
N THR A 113 11.66 12.06 -9.83
CA THR A 113 12.09 12.98 -8.77
C THR A 113 13.33 13.77 -9.12
N ILE A 114 14.26 13.17 -9.87
CA ILE A 114 15.58 13.76 -10.15
C ILE A 114 15.78 13.98 -11.64
N SER A 115 15.79 12.91 -12.46
CA SER A 115 16.26 12.99 -13.84
C SER A 115 15.40 13.91 -14.69
N ARG A 116 14.09 13.69 -14.73
CA ARG A 116 13.15 14.49 -15.54
C ARG A 116 13.14 15.95 -15.10
N TYR A 117 13.16 16.20 -13.79
CA TYR A 117 13.19 17.57 -13.26
C TYR A 117 14.38 18.38 -13.79
N TRP A 118 15.56 17.77 -13.86
CA TRP A 118 16.77 18.43 -14.38
C TRP A 118 16.79 18.48 -15.90
N GLU A 119 16.38 17.40 -16.58
CA GLU A 119 16.30 17.33 -18.04
C GLU A 119 15.40 18.45 -18.58
N ASP A 120 14.19 18.60 -18.07
CA ASP A 120 13.24 19.64 -18.49
C ASP A 120 13.82 21.05 -18.31
N ARG A 121 14.51 21.31 -17.20
CA ARG A 121 15.14 22.61 -16.90
C ARG A 121 16.36 22.88 -17.79
N ILE A 122 17.17 21.86 -18.05
CA ILE A 122 18.33 22.00 -18.95
C ILE A 122 17.84 22.23 -20.37
N ASP A 123 16.84 21.49 -20.82
CA ASP A 123 16.27 21.62 -22.15
C ASP A 123 15.63 22.99 -22.37
N GLY A 124 14.92 23.50 -21.38
CA GLY A 124 14.33 24.83 -21.39
C GLY A 124 15.33 26.00 -21.29
N ALA A 125 16.57 25.76 -20.87
CA ALA A 125 17.58 26.81 -20.71
C ALA A 125 18.21 27.22 -22.06
N ASN A 126 17.93 28.45 -22.50
CA ASN A 126 18.33 28.97 -23.80
C ASN A 126 19.53 29.95 -23.76
N SER A 127 20.03 30.32 -22.59
CA SER A 127 21.14 31.27 -22.41
C SER A 127 22.25 30.70 -21.55
N ILE A 128 23.48 31.18 -21.74
CA ILE A 128 24.65 30.82 -20.90
C ILE A 128 24.37 31.18 -19.45
N LYS A 129 23.70 32.31 -19.17
CA LYS A 129 23.33 32.74 -17.81
C LYS A 129 22.44 31.71 -17.13
N GLN A 130 21.40 31.23 -17.81
CA GLN A 130 20.50 30.20 -17.27
C GLN A 130 21.22 28.88 -17.00
N LEU A 131 22.05 28.42 -17.95
CA LEU A 131 22.82 27.19 -17.79
C LEU A 131 23.85 27.29 -16.65
N SER A 132 24.49 28.47 -16.48
CA SER A 132 25.42 28.69 -15.36
C SER A 132 24.68 28.74 -14.01
N GLN A 133 23.46 29.26 -13.99
CA GLN A 133 22.63 29.20 -12.79
C GLN A 133 22.25 27.75 -12.42
N LEU A 134 21.88 26.94 -13.41
CA LEU A 134 21.62 25.50 -13.20
C LEU A 134 22.85 24.75 -12.70
N GLN A 135 24.05 25.15 -13.16
CA GLN A 135 25.31 24.59 -12.69
C GLN A 135 25.52 24.83 -11.18
N LEU A 136 25.27 26.04 -10.69
CA LEU A 136 25.36 26.37 -9.26
C LEU A 136 24.31 25.61 -8.43
N GLU A 137 23.09 25.54 -8.94
CA GLU A 137 22.02 24.77 -8.27
C GLU A 137 22.35 23.28 -8.20
N LEU A 138 22.88 22.69 -9.27
CA LEU A 138 23.28 21.27 -9.29
C LEU A 138 24.40 20.98 -8.27
N GLN A 139 25.34 21.90 -8.11
CA GLN A 139 26.43 21.78 -7.12
C GLN A 139 25.93 21.77 -5.68
N SER A 140 24.79 22.43 -5.40
CA SER A 140 24.17 22.49 -4.08
C SER A 140 23.01 21.51 -3.88
N TYR A 141 22.66 20.73 -4.92
CA TYR A 141 21.51 19.83 -4.90
C TYR A 141 21.75 18.64 -3.96
N ARG A 142 20.85 18.40 -3.02
CA ARG A 142 20.97 17.37 -1.99
C ARG A 142 19.92 16.29 -2.15
N VAL A 143 20.33 15.04 -1.96
CA VAL A 143 19.48 13.85 -2.02
C VAL A 143 19.51 13.13 -0.68
N LEU A 144 18.35 12.75 -0.16
CA LEU A 144 18.19 12.02 1.09
C LEU A 144 17.45 10.70 0.85
N ASP A 145 17.99 9.63 1.43
CA ASP A 145 17.28 8.36 1.61
C ASP A 145 17.14 8.06 3.11
N PRO A 146 15.94 8.23 3.70
CA PRO A 146 15.74 8.05 5.15
C PRO A 146 15.55 6.58 5.60
N ALA A 147 15.81 5.62 4.71
CA ALA A 147 15.81 4.18 4.97
C ALA A 147 16.78 3.50 3.97
N CYS A 148 18.04 3.98 3.96
CA CYS A 148 18.93 3.78 2.82
C CYS A 148 19.42 2.35 2.63
N GLY A 149 19.31 1.47 3.63
CA GLY A 149 19.80 0.10 3.54
C GLY A 149 21.24 0.07 3.05
N SER A 150 21.50 -0.71 2.00
CA SER A 150 22.82 -0.81 1.33
C SER A 150 23.15 0.35 0.39
N GLY A 151 22.33 1.39 0.29
CA GLY A 151 22.60 2.58 -0.52
C GLY A 151 22.22 2.48 -2.01
N ASN A 152 21.42 1.51 -2.42
CA ASN A 152 21.08 1.30 -3.84
C ASN A 152 20.35 2.50 -4.46
N PHE A 153 19.44 3.16 -3.75
CA PHE A 153 18.78 4.39 -4.21
C PHE A 153 19.79 5.53 -4.37
N LEU A 154 20.69 5.71 -3.39
CA LEU A 154 21.72 6.73 -3.44
C LEU A 154 22.71 6.48 -4.61
N TYR A 155 23.07 5.23 -4.84
CA TYR A 155 23.89 4.82 -5.98
C TYR A 155 23.25 5.23 -7.31
N MET A 156 22.00 4.85 -7.54
CA MET A 156 21.29 5.15 -8.79
C MET A 156 21.08 6.66 -8.97
N ALA A 157 20.73 7.37 -7.89
CA ALA A 157 20.58 8.82 -7.91
C ALA A 157 21.90 9.52 -8.23
N TYR A 158 23.02 9.02 -7.69
CA TYR A 158 24.36 9.56 -7.99
C TYR A 158 24.72 9.38 -9.47
N GLN A 159 24.51 8.18 -10.04
CA GLN A 159 24.77 7.91 -11.46
C GLN A 159 23.93 8.83 -12.36
N GLU A 160 22.66 9.01 -12.05
CA GLU A 160 21.77 9.89 -12.82
C GLU A 160 22.18 11.37 -12.71
N LEU A 161 22.54 11.86 -11.52
CA LEU A 161 23.00 13.24 -11.37
C LEU A 161 24.34 13.48 -12.09
N LYS A 162 25.23 12.49 -12.14
CA LYS A 162 26.47 12.56 -12.94
C LYS A 162 26.18 12.60 -14.45
N ARG A 163 25.23 11.84 -14.92
CA ARG A 163 24.75 11.91 -16.31
C ARG A 163 24.22 13.31 -16.64
N ILE A 164 23.36 13.84 -15.77
CA ILE A 164 22.78 15.19 -15.89
C ILE A 164 23.85 16.26 -15.88
N GLU A 165 24.83 16.16 -14.99
CA GLU A 165 26.01 17.05 -14.96
C GLU A 165 26.74 17.08 -16.32
N ASN A 166 27.03 15.91 -16.88
CA ASN A 166 27.67 15.79 -18.17
C ASN A 166 26.85 16.45 -19.30
N ASP A 167 25.52 16.25 -19.31
CA ASP A 167 24.63 16.84 -20.30
C ASP A 167 24.56 18.38 -20.17
N LEU A 168 24.52 18.89 -18.94
CA LEU A 168 24.56 20.33 -18.64
C LEU A 168 25.91 20.97 -19.13
N LEU A 169 27.01 20.31 -18.79
CA LEU A 169 28.35 20.81 -19.18
C LEU A 169 28.54 20.78 -20.70
N LYS A 170 28.09 19.74 -21.39
CA LYS A 170 28.09 19.68 -22.86
C LYS A 170 27.28 20.82 -23.48
N LYS A 171 26.06 21.08 -22.97
CA LYS A 171 25.22 22.17 -23.45
C LYS A 171 25.84 23.54 -23.22
N LEU A 172 26.48 23.75 -22.06
CA LEU A 172 27.27 24.96 -21.78
C LEU A 172 28.44 25.16 -22.75
N GLN A 173 29.19 24.11 -23.00
CA GLN A 173 30.33 24.11 -23.92
C GLN A 173 29.91 24.50 -25.36
N LEU A 174 28.86 23.86 -25.86
CA LEU A 174 28.27 24.17 -27.17
C LEU A 174 27.84 25.65 -27.29
N ARG A 175 27.30 26.23 -26.23
CA ARG A 175 26.86 27.63 -26.23
C ARG A 175 27.99 28.65 -26.12
N ARG A 176 29.09 28.31 -25.41
CA ARG A 176 30.24 29.18 -25.23
C ARG A 176 31.10 29.28 -26.49
N LYS A 177 30.94 28.37 -27.46
CA LYS A 177 31.77 28.27 -28.69
C LYS A 177 33.29 28.23 -28.39
N SER A 178 33.66 27.87 -27.17
CA SER A 178 35.05 27.80 -26.73
C SER A 178 35.71 26.56 -27.29
N LYS A 179 36.86 26.72 -27.93
CA LYS A 179 37.72 25.60 -28.35
C LYS A 179 38.59 25.06 -27.21
N ASP A 180 38.68 25.77 -26.11
CA ASP A 180 39.45 25.35 -24.95
C ASP A 180 38.72 24.19 -24.27
N LYS A 181 39.35 23.03 -24.24
CA LYS A 181 39.00 21.91 -23.39
C LYS A 181 39.26 22.34 -21.93
N GLN A 182 38.37 23.16 -21.36
CA GLN A 182 38.41 23.36 -19.92
C GLN A 182 38.21 22.00 -19.27
N MET A 183 39.13 21.62 -18.39
CA MET A 183 39.02 20.41 -17.58
C MET A 183 37.64 20.44 -16.90
N LEU A 184 36.80 19.45 -17.19
CA LEU A 184 35.49 19.31 -16.59
C LEU A 184 35.72 18.92 -15.11
N ILE A 185 35.58 19.90 -14.22
CA ILE A 185 35.60 19.64 -12.77
C ILE A 185 34.23 19.10 -12.37
N GLY A 186 34.21 17.95 -11.71
CA GLY A 186 32.99 17.35 -11.24
C GLY A 186 32.26 18.24 -10.23
N LEU A 187 30.97 18.50 -10.47
CA LEU A 187 30.12 19.34 -9.66
C LEU A 187 29.33 18.51 -8.63
N VAL A 188 28.92 17.31 -9.07
CA VAL A 188 28.18 16.37 -8.22
C VAL A 188 29.17 15.50 -7.48
N THR A 189 29.10 15.52 -6.17
CA THR A 189 29.98 14.74 -5.28
C THR A 189 29.15 13.89 -4.31
N PRO A 190 29.71 12.81 -3.74
CA PRO A 190 29.02 12.02 -2.72
C PRO A 190 28.57 12.83 -1.50
N LEU A 191 29.17 13.99 -1.22
CA LEU A 191 28.82 14.86 -0.09
C LEU A 191 27.43 15.50 -0.19
N GLN A 192 26.78 15.39 -1.35
CA GLN A 192 25.41 15.85 -1.58
C GLN A 192 24.36 14.79 -1.24
N PHE A 193 24.79 13.58 -0.88
CA PHE A 193 23.93 12.43 -0.61
C PHE A 193 23.91 12.11 0.87
N TYR A 194 22.71 11.98 1.41
CA TYR A 194 22.45 11.71 2.82
C TYR A 194 21.67 10.40 2.94
N GLY A 195 21.97 9.61 3.95
CA GLY A 195 21.30 8.36 4.22
C GLY A 195 21.12 8.12 5.72
N MET A 196 20.02 7.49 6.09
CA MET A 196 19.75 7.05 7.44
C MET A 196 19.35 5.58 7.45
N ASP A 197 19.90 4.80 8.37
CA ASP A 197 19.46 3.44 8.64
C ASP A 197 19.75 3.08 10.11
N THR A 198 19.00 2.16 10.67
CA THR A 198 19.22 1.67 12.05
C THR A 198 20.27 0.57 12.11
N ASN A 199 20.52 -0.11 10.97
CA ASN A 199 21.48 -1.19 10.88
C ASN A 199 22.90 -0.64 10.62
N PRO A 200 23.86 -0.84 11.54
CA PRO A 200 25.23 -0.32 11.37
C PRO A 200 25.94 -0.87 10.14
N PHE A 201 25.76 -2.15 9.80
CA PHE A 201 26.38 -2.77 8.64
C PHE A 201 25.81 -2.21 7.32
N ALA A 202 24.50 -1.96 7.27
CA ALA A 202 23.85 -1.32 6.12
C ALA A 202 24.43 0.10 5.87
N VAL A 203 24.64 0.88 6.92
CA VAL A 203 25.25 2.23 6.86
C VAL A 203 26.64 2.18 6.25
N GLU A 204 27.51 1.27 6.73
CA GLU A 204 28.85 1.11 6.17
C GLU A 204 28.81 0.68 4.70
N LEU A 205 27.93 -0.28 4.38
CA LEU A 205 27.76 -0.74 3.00
C LEU A 205 27.26 0.38 2.08
N ALA A 206 26.35 1.24 2.55
CA ALA A 206 25.86 2.38 1.78
C ALA A 206 26.96 3.40 1.48
N ARG A 207 27.88 3.66 2.44
CA ARG A 207 29.05 4.49 2.22
C ARG A 207 29.94 3.92 1.13
N VAL A 208 30.25 2.62 1.22
CA VAL A 208 31.04 1.90 0.20
C VAL A 208 30.38 1.95 -1.17
N THR A 209 29.08 1.65 -1.22
CA THR A 209 28.29 1.66 -2.46
C THR A 209 28.35 3.02 -3.14
N LEU A 210 28.25 4.11 -2.40
CA LEU A 210 28.32 5.46 -2.93
C LEU A 210 29.73 5.84 -3.40
N MET A 211 30.79 5.37 -2.73
CA MET A 211 32.16 5.57 -3.18
C MET A 211 32.49 4.79 -4.46
N ILE A 212 31.95 3.56 -4.58
CA ILE A 212 32.05 2.78 -5.83
C ILE A 212 31.28 3.50 -6.95
N ALA A 213 30.08 4.04 -6.65
CA ALA A 213 29.33 4.85 -7.61
C ALA A 213 30.17 6.01 -8.16
N ARG A 214 30.87 6.72 -7.28
CA ARG A 214 31.80 7.80 -7.66
C ARG A 214 32.92 7.29 -8.57
N LYS A 215 33.60 6.21 -8.20
CA LYS A 215 34.68 5.64 -8.99
C LYS A 215 34.22 5.26 -10.40
N ILE A 216 33.11 4.57 -10.51
CA ILE A 216 32.51 4.19 -11.80
C ILE A 216 32.18 5.42 -12.65
N ALA A 217 31.59 6.47 -12.04
CA ALA A 217 31.25 7.68 -12.78
C ALA A 217 32.49 8.43 -13.28
N ILE A 218 33.54 8.54 -12.47
CA ILE A 218 34.81 9.14 -12.84
C ILE A 218 35.44 8.38 -14.03
N ASP A 219 35.49 7.06 -13.95
CA ASP A 219 36.08 6.22 -14.99
C ASP A 219 35.26 6.31 -16.31
N ASN A 220 33.94 6.22 -16.24
CA ASN A 220 33.08 6.25 -17.41
C ASN A 220 33.04 7.61 -18.11
N LEU A 221 33.08 8.70 -17.35
CA LEU A 221 32.96 10.06 -17.87
C LEU A 221 34.33 10.75 -18.06
N GLN A 222 35.41 10.09 -17.70
CA GLN A 222 36.79 10.62 -17.77
C GLN A 222 36.93 11.98 -17.06
N LEU A 223 36.29 12.09 -15.89
CA LEU A 223 36.29 13.30 -15.04
C LEU A 223 37.56 13.34 -14.18
N THR A 224 38.03 14.54 -13.90
CA THR A 224 39.06 14.75 -12.87
C THR A 224 38.35 15.30 -11.61
N GLU A 225 38.33 14.53 -10.55
CA GLU A 225 37.80 14.96 -9.27
C GLU A 225 38.88 14.88 -8.17
N PRO A 226 38.94 15.84 -7.26
CA PRO A 226 39.82 15.78 -6.11
C PRO A 226 39.46 14.56 -5.23
N PRO A 227 40.45 13.92 -4.57
CA PRO A 227 40.15 12.85 -3.62
C PRO A 227 39.26 13.38 -2.49
N LEU A 228 38.31 12.56 -2.07
CA LEU A 228 37.48 12.89 -0.91
C LEU A 228 38.28 12.67 0.39
N PRO A 229 38.11 13.55 1.41
CA PRO A 229 38.67 13.32 2.73
C PRO A 229 38.18 11.99 3.36
N LEU A 230 38.97 11.45 4.26
CA LEU A 230 38.81 10.12 4.87
C LEU A 230 37.46 9.88 5.56
N ASP A 231 36.93 10.89 6.21
CA ASP A 231 35.71 10.85 7.04
C ASP A 231 34.52 11.57 6.39
N SER A 232 34.58 11.77 5.08
CA SER A 232 33.65 12.66 4.38
C SER A 232 32.20 12.21 4.41
N LEU A 233 31.93 10.90 4.49
CA LEU A 233 30.57 10.36 4.46
C LEU A 233 30.01 9.99 5.84
N ASP A 234 30.80 10.05 6.91
CA ASP A 234 30.38 9.66 8.26
C ASP A 234 29.27 10.55 8.83
N LYS A 235 29.22 11.82 8.40
CA LYS A 235 28.17 12.77 8.75
C LYS A 235 26.97 12.75 7.81
N ASN A 236 27.13 12.15 6.65
CA ASN A 236 26.10 12.14 5.62
C ASN A 236 25.28 10.85 5.63
N ILE A 237 25.92 9.70 5.83
CA ILE A 237 25.25 8.41 5.93
C ILE A 237 25.44 7.92 7.36
N VAL A 238 24.35 7.97 8.13
CA VAL A 238 24.40 7.85 9.60
C VAL A 238 23.51 6.73 10.11
N ARG A 239 23.97 6.11 11.22
CA ARG A 239 23.17 5.16 11.96
C ARG A 239 22.18 5.91 12.85
N GLN A 240 20.95 6.09 12.37
CA GLN A 240 19.90 6.80 13.11
C GLN A 240 18.52 6.20 12.77
N ASP A 241 17.59 6.33 13.71
CA ASP A 241 16.19 6.04 13.45
C ASP A 241 15.51 7.27 12.85
N ALA A 242 15.15 7.16 11.59
CA ALA A 242 14.51 8.25 10.84
C ALA A 242 13.22 8.76 11.48
N LEU A 243 12.48 7.90 12.21
CA LEU A 243 11.24 8.33 12.89
C LEU A 243 11.49 9.23 14.10
N PHE A 244 12.71 9.27 14.65
CA PHE A 244 13.02 10.04 15.86
C PHE A 244 14.18 11.02 15.70
N SER A 245 14.80 11.06 14.51
CA SER A 245 15.89 11.97 14.19
C SER A 245 15.42 13.17 13.38
N GLU A 246 16.19 14.25 13.40
CA GLU A 246 16.03 15.36 12.47
C GLU A 246 16.58 14.96 11.09
N TRP A 247 15.85 15.28 10.06
CA TRP A 247 16.27 14.99 8.70
C TRP A 247 17.10 16.13 8.13
N PRO A 248 18.21 15.84 7.45
CA PRO A 248 18.94 16.88 6.73
C PRO A 248 18.05 17.45 5.62
N LYS A 249 18.14 18.76 5.42
CA LYS A 249 17.41 19.42 4.32
C LYS A 249 17.88 18.87 2.98
N ALA A 250 16.92 18.46 2.13
CA ALA A 250 17.18 17.85 0.85
C ALA A 250 16.23 18.38 -0.24
N ASN A 251 16.73 18.43 -1.47
CA ASN A 251 15.94 18.80 -2.64
C ASN A 251 15.21 17.60 -3.26
N ALA A 252 15.75 16.40 -3.04
CA ALA A 252 15.09 15.14 -3.35
C ALA A 252 15.12 14.19 -2.15
N ILE A 253 13.97 13.59 -1.84
CA ILE A 253 13.85 12.51 -0.86
C ILE A 253 13.39 11.27 -1.62
N ILE A 254 14.17 10.20 -1.55
CA ILE A 254 13.92 8.95 -2.27
C ILE A 254 14.09 7.77 -1.32
N GLY A 255 13.46 6.63 -1.59
CA GLY A 255 13.74 5.44 -0.79
C GLY A 255 12.63 4.40 -0.78
N ASN A 256 12.91 3.33 -0.05
CA ASN A 256 11.99 2.22 0.20
C ASN A 256 11.87 1.98 1.71
N PRO A 257 10.97 2.71 2.40
CA PRO A 257 10.77 2.54 3.84
C PRO A 257 10.30 1.13 4.21
N PRO A 258 10.53 0.67 5.44
CA PRO A 258 10.17 -0.69 5.86
C PRO A 258 8.66 -0.93 5.82
N PHE A 259 8.26 -2.10 5.27
CA PHE A 259 6.86 -2.55 5.19
C PHE A 259 6.50 -3.39 6.40
N LEU A 260 5.53 -2.92 7.18
CA LEU A 260 5.00 -3.68 8.30
C LEU A 260 3.54 -3.28 8.53
N GLY A 261 2.64 -4.21 8.28
CA GLY A 261 1.21 -3.97 8.43
C GLY A 261 0.82 -3.64 9.87
N GLY A 262 -0.02 -2.63 10.07
CA GLY A 262 -0.35 -2.06 11.37
C GLY A 262 -0.80 -3.06 12.46
N LYS A 263 -1.35 -4.22 12.08
CA LYS A 263 -1.73 -5.28 13.03
C LYS A 263 -0.52 -6.02 13.63
N HIS A 264 0.61 -6.02 12.95
CA HIS A 264 1.82 -6.76 13.33
C HIS A 264 2.91 -5.87 13.94
N ILE A 265 2.71 -4.57 13.90
CA ILE A 265 3.68 -3.56 14.29
C ILE A 265 4.15 -3.75 15.77
N ARG A 266 3.21 -3.93 16.70
CA ARG A 266 3.53 -4.13 18.12
C ARG A 266 4.26 -5.45 18.38
N THR A 267 3.86 -6.51 17.71
CA THR A 267 4.50 -7.83 17.85
C THR A 267 5.92 -7.84 17.32
N ALA A 268 6.18 -7.06 16.26
CA ALA A 268 7.48 -7.04 15.59
C ALA A 268 8.47 -6.05 16.24
N LEU A 269 8.00 -4.87 16.67
CA LEU A 269 8.86 -3.76 17.13
C LEU A 269 8.79 -3.52 18.66
N GLY A 270 7.86 -4.18 19.36
CA GLY A 270 7.66 -4.03 20.79
C GLY A 270 6.77 -2.84 21.18
N ASP A 271 6.14 -2.95 22.35
CA ASP A 271 5.16 -1.96 22.81
C ASP A 271 5.79 -0.60 23.10
N GLU A 272 6.95 -0.56 23.75
CA GLU A 272 7.63 0.69 24.12
C GLU A 272 7.99 1.55 22.90
N TYR A 273 8.52 0.91 21.84
CA TYR A 273 8.87 1.60 20.61
C TYR A 273 7.62 2.17 19.92
N ILE A 274 6.56 1.38 19.82
CA ILE A 274 5.33 1.79 19.17
C ILE A 274 4.58 2.86 19.95
N ASP A 275 4.62 2.85 21.26
CA ASP A 275 4.04 3.92 22.08
C ASP A 275 4.76 5.26 21.85
N LYS A 276 6.09 5.25 21.64
CA LYS A 276 6.86 6.44 21.22
C LYS A 276 6.42 6.92 19.82
N VAL A 277 6.22 6.01 18.86
CA VAL A 277 5.73 6.36 17.51
C VAL A 277 4.34 7.00 17.60
N PHE A 278 3.40 6.39 18.33
CA PHE A 278 2.04 6.92 18.47
C PHE A 278 1.99 8.25 19.24
N LYS A 279 2.91 8.47 20.17
CA LYS A 279 3.04 9.76 20.84
C LYS A 279 3.52 10.85 19.88
N ARG A 280 4.48 10.54 18.98
CA ARG A 280 4.98 11.48 17.98
C ARG A 280 3.92 11.81 16.92
N PHE A 281 3.16 10.82 16.50
CA PHE A 281 2.11 10.93 15.48
C PHE A 281 0.72 10.76 16.09
N SER A 282 0.39 11.58 17.09
CA SER A 282 -0.82 11.43 17.91
C SER A 282 -2.14 11.58 17.13
N ASP A 283 -2.09 12.23 15.97
CA ASP A 283 -3.22 12.38 15.03
C ASP A 283 -3.36 11.17 14.07
N VAL A 284 -2.36 10.30 14.00
CA VAL A 284 -2.41 9.06 13.21
C VAL A 284 -2.96 7.93 14.07
N LYS A 285 -4.14 7.41 13.68
CA LYS A 285 -4.75 6.27 14.39
C LYS A 285 -3.89 5.01 14.24
N ASP A 286 -3.84 4.19 15.29
CA ASP A 286 -3.27 2.85 15.28
C ASP A 286 -3.72 2.02 14.06
N SER A 287 -2.96 1.05 13.63
CA SER A 287 -3.24 0.17 12.49
C SER A 287 -3.01 0.75 11.08
N VAL A 288 -2.16 1.75 10.94
CA VAL A 288 -1.59 2.15 9.64
C VAL A 288 -0.39 1.28 9.29
N ASP A 289 -0.06 1.19 7.98
CA ASP A 289 1.19 0.56 7.55
C ASP A 289 2.39 1.40 7.99
N PHE A 290 3.47 0.74 8.42
CA PHE A 290 4.61 1.41 9.04
C PHE A 290 5.29 2.42 8.10
N CYS A 291 5.36 2.12 6.81
CA CYS A 291 5.93 3.04 5.80
C CYS A 291 5.19 4.39 5.71
N ALA A 292 3.92 4.47 6.13
CA ALA A 292 3.13 5.70 6.08
C ALA A 292 3.73 6.85 6.88
N TYR A 293 4.46 6.55 7.97
CA TYR A 293 5.15 7.57 8.78
C TYR A 293 6.30 8.24 8.01
N TRP A 294 7.02 7.50 7.15
CA TRP A 294 8.05 8.07 6.25
C TRP A 294 7.46 9.00 5.20
N PHE A 295 6.31 8.66 4.64
CA PHE A 295 5.60 9.54 3.70
C PHE A 295 5.27 10.88 4.34
N ARG A 296 4.79 10.85 5.57
CA ARG A 296 4.47 12.05 6.34
C ARG A 296 5.71 12.89 6.61
N LEU A 297 6.75 12.29 7.18
CA LEU A 297 8.01 12.99 7.46
C LEU A 297 8.67 13.52 6.20
N ALA A 298 8.64 12.78 5.10
CA ALA A 298 9.19 13.23 3.84
C ALA A 298 8.46 14.49 3.33
N HIS A 299 7.14 14.53 3.46
CA HIS A 299 6.36 15.72 3.08
C HIS A 299 6.63 16.92 4.01
N GLU A 300 6.84 16.68 5.30
CA GLU A 300 7.15 17.74 6.28
C GLU A 300 8.57 18.32 6.07
N ASN A 301 9.52 17.50 5.61
CA ASN A 301 10.94 17.88 5.49
C ASN A 301 11.36 18.31 4.08
N ILE A 302 10.53 18.12 3.05
CA ILE A 302 10.87 18.53 1.69
C ILE A 302 10.76 20.06 1.51
N ASP A 303 11.72 20.64 0.80
CA ASP A 303 11.69 22.06 0.41
C ASP A 303 10.53 22.38 -0.55
N GLU A 304 10.16 23.64 -0.68
CA GLU A 304 9.09 24.08 -1.56
C GLU A 304 9.24 23.62 -3.01
N LYS A 305 10.46 23.62 -3.53
CA LYS A 305 10.80 23.14 -4.88
C LYS A 305 11.28 21.69 -4.92
N GLY A 306 11.29 21.04 -3.77
CA GLY A 306 11.77 19.68 -3.65
C GLY A 306 10.77 18.63 -4.16
N ARG A 307 11.29 17.43 -4.38
CA ARG A 307 10.53 16.29 -4.90
C ARG A 307 10.77 15.07 -4.04
N VAL A 308 9.72 14.28 -3.87
CA VAL A 308 9.80 13.03 -3.10
C VAL A 308 9.34 11.86 -3.96
N GLY A 309 9.99 10.73 -3.81
CA GLY A 309 9.57 9.47 -4.39
C GLY A 309 9.83 8.32 -3.42
N LEU A 310 8.77 7.63 -2.98
CA LEU A 310 8.86 6.52 -2.03
C LEU A 310 8.06 5.31 -2.51
N VAL A 311 8.56 4.13 -2.10
CA VAL A 311 7.82 2.86 -2.23
C VAL A 311 6.97 2.63 -0.99
N ALA A 312 5.81 2.05 -1.16
CA ALA A 312 4.94 1.59 -0.07
C ALA A 312 4.24 0.31 -0.46
N THR A 313 3.64 -0.38 0.51
CA THR A 313 2.64 -1.40 0.17
C THR A 313 1.43 -0.74 -0.50
N ASN A 314 0.67 -1.48 -1.31
CA ASN A 314 -0.53 -0.95 -1.97
C ASN A 314 -1.63 -0.49 -0.98
N SER A 315 -1.50 -0.78 0.30
CA SER A 315 -2.38 -0.26 1.37
C SER A 315 -2.23 1.25 1.57
N ILE A 316 -1.14 1.87 1.08
CA ILE A 316 -0.89 3.31 1.20
C ILE A 316 -2.00 4.16 0.57
N SER A 317 -2.63 3.66 -0.49
CA SER A 317 -3.75 4.32 -1.18
C SER A 317 -5.12 3.98 -0.58
N GLN A 318 -5.18 3.28 0.57
CA GLN A 318 -6.40 2.71 1.11
C GLN A 318 -6.57 2.96 2.61
N GLY A 319 -7.82 3.15 3.04
CA GLY A 319 -8.21 3.19 4.45
C GLY A 319 -7.39 4.17 5.31
N LYS A 320 -6.97 3.73 6.49
CA LYS A 320 -6.25 4.58 7.46
C LYS A 320 -4.84 4.95 7.00
N SER A 321 -4.15 4.07 6.26
CA SER A 321 -2.81 4.37 5.72
C SER A 321 -2.87 5.50 4.70
N ARG A 322 -3.91 5.54 3.84
CA ARG A 322 -4.14 6.65 2.92
C ARG A 322 -4.35 7.97 3.68
N VAL A 323 -5.21 7.96 4.70
CA VAL A 323 -5.50 9.16 5.51
C VAL A 323 -4.23 9.70 6.17
N ALA A 324 -3.41 8.81 6.74
CA ALA A 324 -2.19 9.18 7.42
C ALA A 324 -1.08 9.71 6.50
N ALA A 325 -1.04 9.29 5.24
CA ALA A 325 0.00 9.60 4.28
C ALA A 325 -0.49 10.41 3.09
N LEU A 326 -1.19 9.80 2.14
CA LEU A 326 -1.51 10.44 0.86
C LEU A 326 -2.58 11.53 0.97
N ASP A 327 -3.59 11.37 1.83
CA ASP A 327 -4.56 12.44 2.12
C ASP A 327 -3.86 13.61 2.81
N TYR A 328 -2.96 13.33 3.77
CA TYR A 328 -2.17 14.38 4.41
C TYR A 328 -1.32 15.16 3.41
N ILE A 329 -0.61 14.47 2.51
CA ILE A 329 0.21 15.10 1.46
C ILE A 329 -0.64 16.01 0.58
N THR A 330 -1.76 15.50 0.06
CA THR A 330 -2.61 16.28 -0.86
C THR A 330 -3.35 17.43 -0.19
N GLN A 331 -3.69 17.33 1.09
CA GLN A 331 -4.30 18.39 1.88
C GLN A 331 -3.30 19.47 2.33
N ASN A 332 -2.00 19.14 2.36
CA ASN A 332 -0.94 20.08 2.75
C ASN A 332 -0.08 20.53 1.56
N HIS A 333 -0.72 20.84 0.44
CA HIS A 333 -0.11 21.40 -0.77
C HIS A 333 0.89 20.47 -1.47
N GLY A 334 0.71 19.14 -1.36
CA GLY A 334 1.46 18.15 -2.13
C GLY A 334 0.69 17.73 -3.38
N TYR A 335 1.39 17.61 -4.50
CA TYR A 335 0.85 17.14 -5.78
C TYR A 335 1.51 15.81 -6.13
N ILE A 336 0.73 14.72 -6.17
CA ILE A 336 1.21 13.44 -6.68
C ILE A 336 1.29 13.57 -8.20
N HIS A 337 2.50 13.64 -8.74
CA HIS A 337 2.70 13.90 -10.18
C HIS A 337 2.96 12.63 -10.99
N GLU A 338 3.49 11.59 -10.36
CA GLU A 338 3.69 10.29 -11.00
C GLU A 338 3.49 9.15 -10.00
N ALA A 339 2.72 8.13 -10.37
CA ALA A 339 2.52 6.98 -9.52
C ALA A 339 2.36 5.67 -10.31
N VAL A 340 2.81 4.58 -9.69
CA VAL A 340 2.40 3.22 -10.00
C VAL A 340 1.39 2.81 -8.95
N SER A 341 0.13 2.66 -9.34
CA SER A 341 -0.97 2.44 -8.40
C SER A 341 -0.86 1.11 -7.65
N THR A 342 -0.43 0.07 -8.35
CA THR A 342 -0.11 -1.24 -7.77
C THR A 342 0.70 -2.09 -8.73
N GLN A 343 1.71 -2.77 -8.22
CA GLN A 343 2.47 -3.77 -8.96
C GLN A 343 2.95 -4.89 -8.02
N PRO A 344 3.20 -6.11 -8.52
CA PRO A 344 3.92 -7.12 -7.77
C PRO A 344 5.32 -6.62 -7.42
N TRP A 345 5.79 -6.84 -6.20
CA TRP A 345 7.16 -6.51 -5.82
C TRP A 345 8.15 -7.50 -6.43
N SER A 346 9.28 -7.01 -6.92
CA SER A 346 10.30 -7.83 -7.60
C SER A 346 11.14 -8.73 -6.68
N GLY A 347 11.00 -8.61 -5.35
CA GLY A 347 11.69 -9.42 -4.35
C GLY A 347 10.97 -10.71 -3.96
N GLU A 348 11.55 -11.47 -3.02
CA GLU A 348 10.98 -12.75 -2.51
C GLU A 348 9.61 -12.57 -1.81
N ALA A 349 9.26 -11.38 -1.37
CA ALA A 349 7.98 -11.10 -0.72
C ALA A 349 6.87 -11.04 -1.77
N LYS A 350 5.87 -11.91 -1.65
CA LYS A 350 4.62 -11.87 -2.44
C LYS A 350 3.73 -10.69 -2.02
N VAL A 351 4.26 -9.45 -2.09
CA VAL A 351 3.59 -8.22 -1.68
C VAL A 351 3.33 -7.38 -2.92
N HIS A 352 2.19 -6.71 -2.96
CA HIS A 352 1.91 -5.67 -3.95
C HIS A 352 2.30 -4.32 -3.38
N VAL A 353 3.00 -3.53 -4.18
CA VAL A 353 3.47 -2.20 -3.80
C VAL A 353 2.86 -1.12 -4.68
N SER A 354 2.84 0.08 -4.14
CA SER A 354 2.63 1.33 -4.87
C SER A 354 3.92 2.14 -4.85
N ILE A 355 4.22 2.83 -5.94
CA ILE A 355 5.33 3.79 -6.04
C ILE A 355 4.71 5.16 -6.23
N VAL A 356 5.06 6.10 -5.36
CA VAL A 356 4.42 7.42 -5.34
C VAL A 356 5.48 8.52 -5.40
N ASN A 357 5.35 9.38 -6.40
CA ASN A 357 6.22 10.53 -6.57
C ASN A 357 5.38 11.81 -6.47
N TRP A 358 5.81 12.75 -5.60
CA TRP A 358 5.09 14.02 -5.38
C TRP A 358 6.03 15.21 -5.20
N CYS A 359 5.49 16.41 -5.33
CA CYS A 359 6.17 17.68 -5.14
C CYS A 359 5.22 18.71 -4.53
N ARG A 360 5.72 19.87 -4.12
CA ARG A 360 4.88 20.99 -3.64
C ARG A 360 4.48 21.94 -4.78
N ASP A 361 5.28 22.06 -5.82
CA ASP A 361 4.94 22.82 -7.01
C ASP A 361 3.91 22.08 -7.87
N LYS A 362 2.89 22.78 -8.36
CA LYS A 362 1.89 22.16 -9.25
C LYS A 362 2.55 21.68 -10.54
N PRO A 363 2.51 20.38 -10.84
CA PRO A 363 3.14 19.83 -12.04
C PRO A 363 2.32 20.16 -13.30
N GLU A 364 3.00 20.24 -14.44
CA GLU A 364 2.34 20.43 -15.74
C GLU A 364 1.70 19.14 -16.27
N LYS A 365 2.26 18.00 -15.93
CA LYS A 365 1.84 16.66 -16.39
C LYS A 365 1.77 15.68 -15.24
N TYR A 366 0.79 14.79 -15.32
CA TYR A 366 0.60 13.71 -14.37
C TYR A 366 0.72 12.36 -15.07
N TYR A 367 1.38 11.40 -14.44
CA TYR A 367 1.58 10.05 -14.99
C TYR A 367 1.09 9.00 -13.99
N LEU A 368 0.04 8.26 -14.35
CA LEU A 368 -0.47 7.16 -13.55
C LEU A 368 -0.36 5.86 -14.37
N ASP A 369 0.36 4.86 -13.83
CA ASP A 369 0.59 3.58 -14.48
C ASP A 369 1.12 3.72 -15.93
N ASN A 370 2.09 4.65 -16.13
CA ASN A 370 2.69 5.06 -17.40
C ASN A 370 1.73 5.74 -18.40
N GLN A 371 0.54 6.16 -17.97
CA GLN A 371 -0.41 6.91 -18.80
C GLN A 371 -0.49 8.37 -18.34
N ILE A 372 -0.57 9.30 -19.31
CA ILE A 372 -0.82 10.71 -19.02
C ILE A 372 -2.27 10.87 -18.58
N VAL A 373 -2.46 11.51 -17.42
CA VAL A 373 -3.77 11.76 -16.82
C VAL A 373 -3.92 13.24 -16.45
N SER A 374 -5.15 13.68 -16.18
CA SER A 374 -5.41 15.08 -15.78
C SER A 374 -4.97 15.38 -14.34
N GLN A 375 -5.03 14.40 -13.47
CA GLN A 375 -4.64 14.51 -12.06
C GLN A 375 -4.45 13.11 -11.45
N ILE A 376 -3.82 13.05 -10.28
CA ILE A 376 -3.72 11.82 -9.47
C ILE A 376 -4.19 12.18 -8.05
N ASN A 377 -5.22 11.48 -7.57
CA ASN A 377 -5.74 11.68 -6.22
C ASN A 377 -5.01 10.78 -5.19
N SER A 378 -5.31 10.97 -3.90
CA SER A 378 -4.73 10.20 -2.81
C SER A 378 -5.07 8.70 -2.82
N ALA A 379 -6.07 8.27 -3.58
CA ALA A 379 -6.36 6.87 -3.83
C ALA A 379 -5.54 6.29 -5.00
N LEU A 380 -4.59 7.05 -5.55
CA LEU A 380 -3.78 6.74 -6.73
C LEU A 380 -4.66 6.40 -7.95
N LYS A 381 -5.64 7.26 -8.21
CA LYS A 381 -6.55 7.18 -9.35
C LYS A 381 -6.57 8.53 -10.08
N SER A 382 -6.86 8.51 -11.37
CA SER A 382 -7.03 9.72 -12.18
C SER A 382 -8.43 10.34 -12.04
N SER A 383 -9.37 9.61 -11.45
CA SER A 383 -10.73 10.09 -11.18
C SER A 383 -10.76 11.05 -9.99
N ILE A 384 -11.88 11.76 -9.89
CA ILE A 384 -12.14 12.73 -8.82
C ILE A 384 -11.91 12.12 -7.43
N ASP A 385 -11.36 12.92 -6.54
CA ASP A 385 -11.11 12.50 -5.15
C ASP A 385 -12.41 12.46 -4.35
N VAL A 386 -12.92 11.25 -4.16
CA VAL A 386 -14.13 10.99 -3.34
C VAL A 386 -13.83 10.84 -1.85
N SER A 387 -12.60 11.06 -1.40
CA SER A 387 -12.25 11.00 0.03
C SER A 387 -12.97 12.06 0.88
N GLN A 388 -13.41 13.14 0.24
CA GLN A 388 -14.18 14.21 0.86
C GLN A 388 -15.65 13.87 1.09
N ALA A 389 -16.15 12.74 0.56
CA ALA A 389 -17.53 12.35 0.73
C ALA A 389 -17.89 12.11 2.19
N VAL A 390 -19.00 12.71 2.62
CA VAL A 390 -19.49 12.71 3.98
C VAL A 390 -20.53 11.60 4.16
N ARG A 391 -20.55 10.97 5.34
CA ARG A 391 -21.63 10.03 5.70
C ARG A 391 -22.93 10.81 5.91
N LEU A 392 -23.96 10.45 5.17
CA LEU A 392 -25.28 11.11 5.24
C LEU A 392 -26.11 10.50 6.40
N LYS A 393 -26.72 11.36 7.20
CA LYS A 393 -27.60 10.94 8.32
C LYS A 393 -28.77 10.09 7.83
N ALA A 394 -29.31 10.44 6.65
CA ALA A 394 -30.40 9.70 6.01
C ALA A 394 -30.06 8.23 5.69
N ASN A 395 -28.79 7.89 5.56
CA ASN A 395 -28.32 6.53 5.25
C ASN A 395 -27.92 5.72 6.49
N LEU A 396 -27.83 6.35 7.66
CA LEU A 396 -27.40 5.66 8.89
C LEU A 396 -28.43 4.61 9.32
N ASN A 397 -27.93 3.53 9.89
CA ASN A 397 -28.75 2.42 10.41
C ASN A 397 -29.64 1.73 9.35
N LYS A 398 -29.20 1.72 8.09
CA LYS A 398 -29.85 1.04 6.97
C LYS A 398 -29.00 -0.07 6.36
N CYS A 399 -27.68 0.03 6.53
CA CYS A 399 -26.73 -0.96 6.01
C CYS A 399 -25.78 -1.43 7.11
N PHE A 400 -25.59 -2.74 7.21
CA PHE A 400 -24.89 -3.37 8.33
C PHE A 400 -23.90 -4.43 7.85
N GLN A 401 -22.93 -4.71 8.68
CA GLN A 401 -22.13 -5.94 8.57
C GLN A 401 -22.83 -7.04 9.37
N GLY A 402 -22.83 -8.27 8.85
CA GLY A 402 -23.41 -9.42 9.54
C GLY A 402 -22.74 -9.78 10.86
N VAL A 403 -23.23 -10.80 11.53
CA VAL A 403 -22.79 -11.23 12.87
C VAL A 403 -21.36 -11.75 12.87
N ILE A 404 -20.67 -11.62 14.01
CA ILE A 404 -19.30 -12.11 14.21
C ILE A 404 -19.31 -13.12 15.35
N PRO A 405 -19.37 -14.44 15.06
CA PRO A 405 -19.39 -15.47 16.10
C PRO A 405 -18.05 -15.55 16.85
N VAL A 406 -16.93 -15.49 16.16
CA VAL A 406 -15.57 -15.78 16.65
C VAL A 406 -15.45 -17.19 17.24
N GLY A 407 -14.91 -18.09 16.41
CA GLY A 407 -14.73 -19.51 16.69
C GLY A 407 -15.70 -20.39 15.89
N GLU A 408 -15.21 -21.53 15.45
CA GLU A 408 -16.02 -22.51 14.69
C GLU A 408 -16.92 -23.36 15.59
N GLY A 409 -16.78 -23.26 16.92
CA GLY A 409 -17.55 -24.06 17.88
C GLY A 409 -19.05 -23.78 17.90
N PHE A 410 -19.53 -22.72 17.25
CA PHE A 410 -20.96 -22.45 17.05
C PHE A 410 -21.54 -23.16 15.82
N ILE A 411 -20.69 -23.65 14.91
CA ILE A 411 -21.13 -24.30 13.66
C ILE A 411 -21.54 -25.73 13.94
N VAL A 412 -22.65 -26.15 13.36
CA VAL A 412 -23.23 -27.48 13.49
C VAL A 412 -23.54 -28.07 12.11
N THR A 413 -23.56 -29.40 12.04
CA THR A 413 -23.93 -30.12 10.83
C THR A 413 -25.43 -30.21 10.65
N LYS A 414 -25.87 -30.50 9.43
CA LYS A 414 -27.30 -30.70 9.13
C LYS A 414 -27.88 -31.85 9.92
N GLU A 415 -27.13 -32.93 10.07
CA GLU A 415 -27.53 -34.14 10.82
C GLU A 415 -27.77 -33.81 12.29
N GLN A 416 -26.85 -33.03 12.92
CA GLN A 416 -27.03 -32.57 14.31
C GLN A 416 -28.28 -31.70 14.45
N VAL A 417 -28.55 -30.81 13.50
CA VAL A 417 -29.73 -29.96 13.50
C VAL A 417 -30.99 -30.79 13.43
N GLU A 418 -31.07 -31.77 12.53
CA GLU A 418 -32.24 -32.67 12.37
C GLU A 418 -32.47 -33.52 13.64
N GLU A 419 -31.41 -34.06 14.23
CA GLU A 419 -31.43 -34.79 15.49
C GLU A 419 -31.97 -33.91 16.63
N TRP A 420 -31.42 -32.70 16.78
CA TRP A 420 -31.80 -31.81 17.89
C TRP A 420 -33.19 -31.24 17.74
N ILE A 421 -33.66 -30.96 16.53
CA ILE A 421 -35.07 -30.54 16.28
C ILE A 421 -36.01 -31.71 16.57
N LYS A 422 -35.65 -32.96 16.25
CA LYS A 422 -36.42 -34.14 16.55
C LYS A 422 -36.49 -34.39 18.07
N ALA A 423 -35.41 -34.13 18.79
CA ALA A 423 -35.38 -34.26 20.26
C ALA A 423 -36.23 -33.17 20.96
N SER A 424 -36.25 -31.95 20.44
CA SER A 424 -37.13 -30.86 20.89
C SER A 424 -37.33 -29.85 19.76
N GLY A 425 -38.59 -29.66 19.37
CA GLY A 425 -38.97 -28.66 18.36
C GLY A 425 -38.57 -27.22 18.71
N LYS A 426 -38.42 -26.92 20.01
CA LYS A 426 -37.94 -25.61 20.52
C LYS A 426 -36.55 -25.28 20.01
N ASN A 427 -35.67 -26.28 19.79
CA ASN A 427 -34.30 -26.06 19.32
C ASN A 427 -34.22 -25.33 17.97
N LYS A 428 -35.31 -25.39 17.16
CA LYS A 428 -35.40 -24.67 15.88
C LYS A 428 -35.22 -23.15 16.03
N GLU A 429 -35.59 -22.60 17.21
CA GLU A 429 -35.52 -21.16 17.48
C GLU A 429 -34.06 -20.67 17.49
N VAL A 430 -33.10 -21.47 17.94
CA VAL A 430 -31.68 -21.13 18.06
C VAL A 430 -30.79 -21.75 16.99
N LEU A 431 -31.36 -22.53 16.07
CA LEU A 431 -30.64 -23.13 14.94
C LEU A 431 -30.95 -22.36 13.67
N LYS A 432 -29.92 -21.70 13.10
CA LYS A 432 -30.06 -20.82 11.93
C LYS A 432 -29.21 -21.28 10.77
N LEU A 433 -29.70 -21.10 9.54
CA LEU A 433 -28.88 -21.22 8.34
C LEU A 433 -27.88 -20.08 8.29
N PHE A 434 -26.59 -20.38 8.24
CA PHE A 434 -25.51 -19.39 8.32
C PHE A 434 -25.02 -18.99 6.94
N SER A 435 -25.37 -17.79 6.52
CA SER A 435 -24.99 -17.23 5.24
C SER A 435 -23.59 -16.62 5.29
N MET A 436 -22.69 -17.14 4.46
CA MET A 436 -21.33 -16.66 4.30
C MET A 436 -21.14 -16.00 2.92
N GLY A 437 -20.21 -15.05 2.82
CA GLY A 437 -19.93 -14.38 1.54
C GLY A 437 -19.59 -15.35 0.39
N ALA A 438 -18.93 -16.46 0.70
CA ALA A 438 -18.62 -17.49 -0.28
C ALA A 438 -19.88 -18.20 -0.81
N ASN A 439 -20.88 -18.45 0.05
CA ASN A 439 -22.15 -19.04 -0.39
C ASN A 439 -22.88 -18.10 -1.35
N LEU A 440 -23.01 -16.81 -0.99
CA LEU A 440 -23.63 -15.80 -1.83
C LEU A 440 -22.98 -15.71 -3.22
N ALA A 441 -21.65 -15.81 -3.29
CA ALA A 441 -20.89 -15.66 -4.51
C ALA A 441 -20.91 -16.90 -5.42
N LYS A 442 -20.86 -18.11 -4.81
CA LYS A 442 -20.54 -19.35 -5.52
C LYS A 442 -21.70 -20.32 -5.65
N ASN A 443 -22.61 -20.33 -4.65
CA ASN A 443 -23.71 -21.29 -4.65
C ASN A 443 -24.87 -20.81 -5.52
N PRO A 444 -25.61 -21.73 -6.17
CA PRO A 444 -26.85 -21.37 -6.83
C PRO A 444 -27.81 -20.69 -5.83
N LEU A 445 -28.37 -19.55 -6.27
CA LEU A 445 -29.25 -18.68 -5.46
C LEU A 445 -28.62 -18.15 -4.17
N GLY A 446 -27.32 -18.27 -3.98
CA GLY A 446 -26.61 -17.84 -2.77
C GLY A 446 -26.88 -18.71 -1.53
N LYS A 447 -27.41 -19.91 -1.70
CA LYS A 447 -27.97 -20.75 -0.64
C LYS A 447 -26.93 -21.16 0.39
N PRO A 448 -27.16 -20.94 1.73
CA PRO A 448 -26.27 -21.40 2.77
C PRO A 448 -26.24 -22.92 2.91
N GLU A 449 -25.10 -23.47 3.27
CA GLU A 449 -24.90 -24.91 3.49
C GLU A 449 -24.66 -25.26 4.95
N ARG A 450 -24.31 -24.25 5.77
CA ARG A 450 -23.94 -24.46 7.18
C ARG A 450 -25.04 -23.98 8.11
N TRP A 451 -25.12 -24.62 9.25
CA TRP A 451 -25.97 -24.21 10.35
C TRP A 451 -25.13 -23.66 11.51
N ILE A 452 -25.73 -22.77 12.28
CA ILE A 452 -25.08 -22.14 13.44
C ILE A 452 -26.06 -22.06 14.61
N ILE A 453 -25.53 -22.25 15.82
CA ILE A 453 -26.27 -22.02 17.07
C ILE A 453 -26.22 -20.53 17.36
N ASP A 454 -27.37 -19.92 17.51
CA ASP A 454 -27.54 -18.47 17.74
C ASP A 454 -28.48 -18.19 18.92
N PHE A 455 -27.91 -17.93 20.08
CA PHE A 455 -28.66 -17.51 21.26
C PHE A 455 -28.95 -16.00 21.27
N ASN A 456 -28.54 -15.26 20.24
CA ASN A 456 -28.73 -13.82 20.11
C ASN A 456 -28.36 -13.06 21.39
N ASP A 457 -29.35 -12.43 22.04
CA ASP A 457 -29.18 -11.65 23.28
C ASP A 457 -29.76 -12.33 24.52
N MET A 458 -30.04 -13.63 24.46
CA MET A 458 -30.57 -14.41 25.57
C MET A 458 -29.65 -14.34 26.79
N SER A 459 -30.27 -14.34 27.99
CA SER A 459 -29.54 -14.62 29.22
C SER A 459 -28.94 -16.02 29.20
N ILE A 460 -28.03 -16.34 30.11
CA ILE A 460 -27.48 -17.69 30.19
C ILE A 460 -28.52 -18.71 30.64
N GLU A 461 -29.46 -18.26 31.47
CA GLU A 461 -30.61 -19.03 31.95
C GLU A 461 -31.50 -19.42 30.76
N ASP A 462 -31.94 -18.44 29.95
CA ASP A 462 -32.78 -18.70 28.77
C ASP A 462 -32.06 -19.56 27.74
N ALA A 463 -30.77 -19.33 27.52
CA ALA A 463 -29.97 -20.13 26.60
C ALA A 463 -29.82 -21.59 27.05
N SER A 464 -29.72 -21.82 28.36
CA SER A 464 -29.60 -23.17 28.97
C SER A 464 -30.84 -24.03 28.80
N ASP A 465 -32.00 -23.44 28.54
CA ASP A 465 -33.23 -24.16 28.22
C ASP A 465 -33.13 -24.99 26.94
N TYR A 466 -32.26 -24.58 26.01
CA TYR A 466 -31.94 -25.30 24.76
C TYR A 466 -30.84 -26.33 25.01
N LYS A 467 -31.14 -27.35 25.81
CA LYS A 467 -30.15 -28.29 26.40
C LYS A 467 -29.07 -28.78 25.40
N LEU A 468 -29.45 -29.33 24.26
CA LEU A 468 -28.49 -29.89 23.30
C LEU A 468 -27.60 -28.82 22.64
N PRO A 469 -28.14 -27.74 22.07
CA PRO A 469 -27.31 -26.63 21.56
C PRO A 469 -26.42 -26.00 22.63
N PHE A 470 -26.95 -25.80 23.87
CA PHE A 470 -26.19 -25.14 24.93
C PHE A 470 -25.01 -26.01 25.41
N GLU A 471 -25.23 -27.30 25.71
CA GLU A 471 -24.15 -28.21 26.12
C GLU A 471 -23.09 -28.38 25.01
N TYR A 472 -23.50 -28.34 23.75
CA TYR A 472 -22.58 -28.38 22.63
C TYR A 472 -21.62 -27.17 22.65
N ILE A 473 -22.12 -25.91 22.72
CA ILE A 473 -21.27 -24.73 22.76
C ILE A 473 -20.46 -24.63 24.07
N LYS A 474 -21.00 -25.12 25.18
CA LYS A 474 -20.27 -25.21 26.44
C LYS A 474 -19.01 -26.10 26.30
N LYS A 475 -19.09 -27.14 25.50
CA LYS A 475 -17.97 -28.03 25.20
C LYS A 475 -17.02 -27.47 24.12
N THR A 476 -17.54 -26.81 23.10
CA THR A 476 -16.78 -26.41 21.90
C THR A 476 -16.33 -24.95 21.93
N VAL A 477 -17.08 -24.03 22.53
CA VAL A 477 -16.81 -22.60 22.56
C VAL A 477 -16.21 -22.14 23.88
N LYS A 478 -16.78 -22.55 25.00
CA LYS A 478 -16.37 -22.05 26.33
C LYS A 478 -14.87 -22.20 26.61
N PRO A 479 -14.20 -23.36 26.36
CA PRO A 479 -12.78 -23.50 26.65
C PRO A 479 -11.89 -22.53 25.87
N GLN A 480 -12.29 -22.17 24.63
CA GLN A 480 -11.57 -21.18 23.82
C GLN A 480 -11.81 -19.76 24.33
N ARG A 481 -13.03 -19.49 24.84
CA ARG A 481 -13.42 -18.18 25.36
C ARG A 481 -12.79 -17.88 26.73
N ASP A 482 -12.66 -18.88 27.60
CA ASP A 482 -12.05 -18.74 28.93
C ASP A 482 -10.60 -18.20 28.83
N ASN A 483 -9.89 -18.52 27.73
CA ASN A 483 -8.54 -18.04 27.45
C ASN A 483 -8.49 -16.75 26.59
N ASN A 484 -9.62 -16.13 26.29
CA ASN A 484 -9.66 -14.95 25.43
C ASN A 484 -9.19 -13.69 26.20
N ARG A 485 -8.45 -12.79 25.55
CA ARG A 485 -8.02 -11.52 26.14
C ARG A 485 -9.18 -10.55 26.39
N ASP A 486 -10.24 -10.63 25.59
CA ASP A 486 -11.46 -9.80 25.74
C ASP A 486 -12.30 -10.30 26.91
N ALA A 487 -12.44 -9.47 27.96
CA ALA A 487 -13.22 -9.77 29.15
C ALA A 487 -14.70 -10.04 28.84
N LYS A 488 -15.29 -9.30 27.87
CA LYS A 488 -16.69 -9.50 27.46
C LYS A 488 -16.86 -10.84 26.75
N ALA A 489 -15.88 -11.27 25.96
CA ALA A 489 -15.91 -12.59 25.32
C ALA A 489 -15.86 -13.74 26.33
N ARG A 490 -15.13 -13.58 27.45
CA ARG A 490 -15.12 -14.56 28.56
C ARG A 490 -16.44 -14.55 29.30
N GLN A 491 -16.94 -13.38 29.65
CA GLN A 491 -18.16 -13.21 30.45
C GLN A 491 -19.43 -13.73 29.73
N TYR A 492 -19.55 -13.43 28.44
CA TYR A 492 -20.70 -13.78 27.60
C TYR A 492 -20.33 -14.87 26.57
N TRP A 493 -19.66 -15.93 27.01
CA TRP A 493 -19.06 -16.97 26.15
C TRP A 493 -20.08 -17.67 25.25
N TRP A 494 -21.39 -17.72 25.64
CA TRP A 494 -22.44 -18.35 24.85
C TRP A 494 -23.02 -17.45 23.75
N LYS A 495 -22.68 -16.17 23.73
CA LYS A 495 -23.11 -15.19 22.71
C LYS A 495 -22.03 -14.99 21.65
N PHE A 496 -22.44 -14.52 20.49
CA PHE A 496 -21.48 -14.04 19.50
C PHE A 496 -20.74 -12.80 20.00
N LEU A 497 -19.50 -12.61 19.55
CA LEU A 497 -18.72 -11.42 19.91
C LEU A 497 -19.41 -10.14 19.42
N ARG A 498 -20.08 -10.21 18.28
CA ARG A 498 -20.96 -9.16 17.75
C ARG A 498 -22.26 -9.80 17.25
N HIS A 499 -23.31 -9.73 18.02
CA HIS A 499 -24.62 -10.31 17.68
C HIS A 499 -25.50 -9.39 16.82
N ARG A 500 -25.11 -8.10 16.65
CA ARG A 500 -25.72 -7.14 15.71
C ARG A 500 -27.21 -6.90 15.96
N SER A 501 -27.59 -6.50 17.17
CA SER A 501 -28.99 -6.21 17.55
C SER A 501 -29.66 -5.21 16.62
N GLU A 502 -28.98 -4.10 16.29
CA GLU A 502 -29.48 -3.05 15.39
C GLU A 502 -29.84 -3.60 14.00
N MET A 503 -28.98 -4.44 13.43
CA MET A 503 -29.25 -5.11 12.15
C MET A 503 -30.49 -5.99 12.25
N ARG A 504 -30.59 -6.80 13.31
CA ARG A 504 -31.71 -7.72 13.49
C ARG A 504 -33.04 -6.99 13.65
N ILE A 505 -33.05 -5.90 14.40
CA ILE A 505 -34.25 -5.03 14.56
C ILE A 505 -34.62 -4.42 13.22
N ALA A 506 -33.62 -3.90 12.46
CA ALA A 506 -33.88 -3.24 11.19
C ALA A 506 -34.46 -4.17 10.11
N ILE A 507 -34.15 -5.47 10.14
CA ILE A 507 -34.66 -6.44 9.16
C ILE A 507 -35.90 -7.20 9.65
N SER A 508 -36.27 -7.15 10.93
CA SER A 508 -37.30 -8.02 11.54
C SER A 508 -38.70 -7.84 10.96
N SER A 509 -39.05 -6.66 10.47
CA SER A 509 -40.35 -6.33 9.88
C SER A 509 -40.44 -6.49 8.37
N LEU A 510 -39.33 -6.86 7.71
CA LEU A 510 -39.26 -7.00 6.26
C LEU A 510 -39.72 -8.40 5.81
N SER A 511 -40.07 -8.54 4.54
CA SER A 511 -40.33 -9.84 3.92
C SER A 511 -39.06 -10.63 3.66
N PHE A 512 -38.00 -9.93 3.31
CA PHE A 512 -36.61 -10.38 3.06
C PHE A 512 -35.70 -9.18 3.22
N TYR A 513 -34.38 -9.38 3.10
CA TYR A 513 -33.41 -8.29 3.08
C TYR A 513 -32.45 -8.47 1.90
N PHE A 514 -31.78 -7.39 1.48
CA PHE A 514 -30.74 -7.51 0.47
C PHE A 514 -29.36 -7.74 1.10
N THR A 515 -28.56 -8.56 0.46
CA THR A 515 -27.22 -8.88 0.93
C THR A 515 -26.20 -8.97 -0.20
N VAL A 516 -24.95 -8.63 0.10
CA VAL A 516 -23.82 -8.70 -0.83
C VAL A 516 -22.59 -9.25 -0.10
N PRO A 517 -21.74 -10.09 -0.74
CA PRO A 517 -20.46 -10.47 -0.17
C PRO A 517 -19.61 -9.24 0.09
N ARG A 518 -19.02 -9.15 1.28
CA ARG A 518 -18.13 -8.04 1.65
C ARG A 518 -16.91 -7.89 0.74
N VAL A 519 -16.44 -9.00 0.17
CA VAL A 519 -15.36 -9.02 -0.84
C VAL A 519 -15.87 -9.78 -2.03
N SER A 520 -15.98 -9.11 -3.17
CA SER A 520 -16.44 -9.71 -4.42
C SER A 520 -16.03 -8.87 -5.63
N LYS A 521 -15.93 -9.51 -6.80
CA LYS A 521 -15.59 -8.82 -8.04
C LYS A 521 -16.65 -7.79 -8.47
N TRP A 522 -17.93 -8.10 -8.28
CA TRP A 522 -19.04 -7.35 -8.88
C TRP A 522 -19.89 -6.55 -7.89
N ALA A 523 -19.76 -6.79 -6.58
CA ALA A 523 -20.58 -6.15 -5.53
C ALA A 523 -22.09 -6.18 -5.82
N ILE A 524 -22.62 -7.35 -6.21
CA ILE A 524 -24.02 -7.53 -6.58
C ILE A 524 -24.87 -7.93 -5.37
N PHE A 525 -25.90 -7.14 -5.08
CA PHE A 525 -26.88 -7.45 -4.04
C PHE A 525 -27.89 -8.49 -4.53
N ILE A 526 -28.29 -9.39 -3.62
CA ILE A 526 -29.34 -10.38 -3.84
C ILE A 526 -30.32 -10.37 -2.67
N PRO A 527 -31.60 -10.69 -2.88
CA PRO A 527 -32.54 -10.94 -1.79
C PRO A 527 -32.15 -12.17 -0.98
N ALA A 528 -32.30 -12.11 0.33
CA ALA A 528 -32.05 -13.20 1.26
C ALA A 528 -33.22 -13.35 2.24
N PRO A 529 -33.76 -14.56 2.46
CA PRO A 529 -34.84 -14.81 3.42
C PRO A 529 -34.42 -14.47 4.85
N LEU A 530 -35.34 -14.07 5.71
CA LEU A 530 -35.08 -13.72 7.10
C LEU A 530 -34.53 -14.88 7.95
N ASN A 531 -34.76 -16.12 7.55
CA ASN A 531 -34.20 -17.30 8.23
C ASN A 531 -32.72 -17.58 7.91
N TRP A 532 -32.09 -16.81 7.02
CA TRP A 532 -30.64 -16.83 6.83
C TRP A 532 -29.99 -15.83 7.77
N LEU A 533 -29.07 -16.30 8.61
CA LEU A 533 -28.27 -15.42 9.47
C LEU A 533 -27.00 -14.98 8.73
N PRO A 534 -26.85 -13.69 8.40
CA PRO A 534 -25.68 -13.21 7.66
C PRO A 534 -24.45 -13.14 8.57
N GLY A 535 -23.35 -13.77 8.15
CA GLY A 535 -22.06 -13.69 8.82
C GLY A 535 -21.29 -12.40 8.46
N ASP A 536 -20.15 -12.18 9.10
CA ASP A 536 -19.34 -10.96 9.00
C ASP A 536 -18.73 -10.67 7.62
N LEU A 537 -18.70 -11.67 6.75
CA LEU A 537 -18.31 -11.53 5.34
C LEU A 537 -19.48 -11.13 4.42
N ASN A 538 -20.64 -10.82 4.99
CA ASN A 538 -21.81 -10.28 4.31
C ASN A 538 -22.08 -8.85 4.74
N ILE A 539 -22.53 -8.03 3.81
CA ILE A 539 -23.13 -6.73 4.05
C ILE A 539 -24.64 -6.87 3.84
N VAL A 540 -25.41 -6.36 4.77
CA VAL A 540 -26.87 -6.45 4.84
C VAL A 540 -27.47 -5.08 4.62
N MET A 541 -28.36 -4.95 3.65
CA MET A 541 -29.20 -3.78 3.45
C MET A 541 -30.62 -4.06 3.98
N ALA A 542 -31.04 -3.29 4.95
CA ALA A 542 -32.37 -3.41 5.58
C ALA A 542 -33.45 -2.75 4.71
N SER A 543 -33.79 -3.41 3.61
CA SER A 543 -34.88 -3.07 2.70
C SER A 543 -35.32 -4.32 1.93
N ASP A 544 -36.59 -4.37 1.58
CA ASP A 544 -37.20 -5.34 0.67
C ASP A 544 -37.81 -4.68 -0.58
N ASP A 545 -37.55 -3.38 -0.80
CA ASP A 545 -37.99 -2.66 -2.00
C ASP A 545 -37.02 -2.81 -3.16
N PHE A 546 -37.50 -3.40 -4.24
CA PHE A 546 -36.73 -3.55 -5.48
C PHE A 546 -36.32 -2.22 -6.15
N TYR A 547 -36.96 -1.09 -5.82
CA TYR A 547 -36.44 0.21 -6.23
C TYR A 547 -35.03 0.44 -5.67
N ILE A 548 -34.84 0.18 -4.38
CA ILE A 548 -33.53 0.31 -3.72
C ILE A 548 -32.54 -0.69 -4.31
N LEU A 549 -32.96 -1.94 -4.54
CA LEU A 549 -32.13 -2.92 -5.24
C LEU A 549 -31.69 -2.40 -6.63
N GLY A 550 -32.61 -1.75 -7.36
CA GLY A 550 -32.32 -1.17 -8.67
C GLY A 550 -31.24 -0.10 -8.61
N ILE A 551 -31.33 0.82 -7.65
CA ILE A 551 -30.29 1.83 -7.43
C ILE A 551 -28.94 1.17 -7.10
N LEU A 552 -28.91 0.24 -6.13
CA LEU A 552 -27.69 -0.44 -5.70
C LEU A 552 -27.08 -1.38 -6.79
N THR A 553 -27.87 -1.80 -7.75
CA THR A 553 -27.44 -2.66 -8.86
C THR A 553 -26.94 -1.85 -10.06
N SER A 554 -27.31 -0.55 -10.15
CA SER A 554 -27.01 0.33 -11.28
C SER A 554 -25.52 0.67 -11.42
N GLU A 555 -25.13 1.13 -12.61
CA GLU A 555 -23.80 1.67 -12.89
C GLU A 555 -23.46 2.85 -11.97
N VAL A 556 -24.43 3.70 -11.66
CA VAL A 556 -24.26 4.86 -10.78
C VAL A 556 -23.69 4.44 -9.43
N HIS A 557 -24.26 3.42 -8.79
CA HIS A 557 -23.77 2.90 -7.53
C HIS A 557 -22.45 2.13 -7.70
N ARG A 558 -22.29 1.35 -8.77
CA ARG A 558 -21.03 0.60 -9.02
C ARG A 558 -19.84 1.52 -9.21
N VAL A 559 -20.00 2.66 -9.91
CA VAL A 559 -18.95 3.69 -10.06
C VAL A 559 -18.55 4.25 -8.70
N TRP A 560 -19.52 4.60 -7.85
CA TRP A 560 -19.28 5.07 -6.49
C TRP A 560 -18.56 4.03 -5.64
N VAL A 561 -19.04 2.80 -5.63
CA VAL A 561 -18.42 1.69 -4.88
C VAL A 561 -16.98 1.48 -5.31
N LYS A 562 -16.69 1.48 -6.62
CA LYS A 562 -15.33 1.34 -7.16
C LYS A 562 -14.40 2.46 -6.68
N ALA A 563 -14.92 3.67 -6.54
CA ALA A 563 -14.16 4.83 -6.04
C ALA A 563 -13.95 4.79 -4.52
N GLN A 564 -14.97 4.42 -3.74
CA GLN A 564 -14.98 4.43 -2.27
C GLN A 564 -14.45 3.14 -1.62
N SER A 565 -14.38 2.03 -2.37
CA SER A 565 -13.93 0.76 -1.84
C SER A 565 -12.41 0.65 -1.78
N SER A 566 -11.93 -0.16 -0.82
CA SER A 566 -10.60 -0.72 -0.87
C SER A 566 -10.59 -2.01 -1.71
N THR A 567 -9.43 -2.40 -2.24
CA THR A 567 -9.28 -3.67 -2.95
C THR A 567 -8.59 -4.71 -2.08
N LEU A 568 -8.98 -5.97 -2.23
CA LEU A 568 -8.31 -7.11 -1.63
C LEU A 568 -8.01 -8.13 -2.74
N LYS A 569 -6.73 -8.31 -3.09
CA LYS A 569 -6.31 -9.19 -4.20
C LYS A 569 -6.99 -8.89 -5.53
N GLY A 570 -7.33 -7.61 -5.79
CA GLY A 570 -8.03 -7.17 -6.98
C GLY A 570 -9.57 -7.16 -6.89
N ASP A 571 -10.17 -7.78 -5.88
CA ASP A 571 -11.62 -7.75 -5.64
C ASP A 571 -12.04 -6.52 -4.83
N THR A 572 -13.24 -6.03 -5.10
CA THR A 572 -13.86 -4.92 -4.38
C THR A 572 -14.25 -5.31 -2.96
N ARG A 573 -13.77 -4.56 -1.98
CA ARG A 573 -14.18 -4.71 -0.58
C ARG A 573 -15.26 -3.69 -0.25
N TYR A 574 -16.51 -4.11 -0.28
CA TYR A 574 -17.65 -3.28 0.10
C TYR A 574 -17.67 -3.02 1.61
N THR A 575 -17.73 -1.75 2.02
CA THR A 575 -17.88 -1.34 3.43
C THR A 575 -19.11 -0.45 3.57
N HIS A 576 -19.98 -0.75 4.56
CA HIS A 576 -21.22 -0.01 4.76
C HIS A 576 -20.98 1.49 5.01
N ASN A 577 -19.95 1.85 5.77
CA ASN A 577 -19.66 3.23 6.14
C ASN A 577 -19.08 4.09 5.01
N SER A 578 -18.31 3.52 4.08
CA SER A 578 -17.71 4.28 2.98
C SER A 578 -18.41 4.10 1.64
N CYS A 579 -18.95 2.89 1.35
CA CYS A 579 -19.62 2.65 0.08
C CYS A 579 -21.13 2.97 0.11
N PHE A 580 -21.78 2.76 1.27
CA PHE A 580 -23.22 2.95 1.39
C PHE A 580 -23.61 4.24 2.11
N GLU A 581 -23.07 4.50 3.30
CA GLU A 581 -23.49 5.65 4.10
C GLU A 581 -23.09 6.99 3.49
N THR A 582 -22.07 7.00 2.61
CA THR A 582 -21.71 8.19 1.84
C THR A 582 -22.41 8.29 0.47
N PHE A 583 -23.18 7.27 0.06
CA PHE A 583 -23.81 7.26 -1.24
C PHE A 583 -25.03 8.19 -1.27
N PRO A 584 -25.07 9.20 -2.16
CA PRO A 584 -26.21 10.09 -2.27
C PRO A 584 -27.32 9.43 -3.11
N PHE A 585 -28.47 9.12 -2.48
CA PHE A 585 -29.63 8.58 -3.19
C PHE A 585 -30.35 9.67 -4.02
N PRO A 586 -31.15 9.31 -5.07
CA PRO A 586 -31.93 10.28 -5.85
C PRO A 586 -32.90 11.06 -4.95
N GLN A 587 -33.01 12.37 -5.14
CA GLN A 587 -33.71 13.27 -4.23
C GLN A 587 -35.10 13.54 -4.77
N ASN A 588 -35.92 13.32 -5.29
CA ASN A 588 -37.29 13.53 -5.75
C ASN A 588 -37.55 12.89 -7.12
N PRO A 589 -37.34 11.58 -7.26
CA PRO A 589 -37.66 10.91 -8.50
C PRO A 589 -39.20 10.84 -8.71
N ASP A 590 -39.63 10.99 -9.97
CA ASP A 590 -41.04 10.81 -10.33
C ASP A 590 -41.53 9.38 -9.96
N ALA A 591 -42.73 9.28 -9.40
CA ALA A 591 -43.32 8.00 -8.99
C ALA A 591 -43.42 6.96 -10.11
N LYS A 592 -43.69 7.38 -11.35
CA LYS A 592 -43.67 6.50 -12.52
C LYS A 592 -42.26 5.95 -12.81
N LEU A 593 -41.25 6.76 -12.61
CA LEU A 593 -39.85 6.37 -12.80
C LEU A 593 -39.42 5.41 -11.70
N VAL A 594 -39.80 5.66 -10.45
CA VAL A 594 -39.57 4.74 -9.30
C VAL A 594 -40.13 3.36 -9.61
N ASN A 595 -41.39 3.28 -10.10
CA ASN A 595 -42.02 2.01 -10.43
C ASN A 595 -41.33 1.32 -11.64
N LYS A 596 -40.86 2.07 -12.64
CA LYS A 596 -40.09 1.50 -13.74
C LYS A 596 -38.76 0.90 -13.27
N ILE A 597 -38.05 1.58 -12.37
CA ILE A 597 -36.79 1.08 -11.78
C ILE A 597 -37.07 -0.18 -10.97
N ARG A 598 -38.11 -0.16 -10.12
CA ARG A 598 -38.55 -1.32 -9.33
C ARG A 598 -38.82 -2.55 -10.20
N SER A 599 -39.69 -2.40 -11.21
CA SER A 599 -40.04 -3.49 -12.11
C SER A 599 -38.82 -4.00 -12.92
N LYS A 600 -37.91 -3.11 -13.33
CA LYS A 600 -36.68 -3.51 -14.03
C LYS A 600 -35.73 -4.27 -13.10
N ALA A 601 -35.60 -3.90 -11.86
CA ALA A 601 -34.79 -4.62 -10.85
C ALA A 601 -35.37 -6.00 -10.54
N GLU A 602 -36.71 -6.13 -10.49
CA GLU A 602 -37.41 -7.40 -10.34
C GLU A 602 -37.14 -8.30 -11.57
N GLU A 603 -37.24 -7.76 -12.78
CA GLU A 603 -36.97 -8.50 -14.02
C GLU A 603 -35.52 -9.02 -14.06
N ILE A 604 -34.54 -8.20 -13.69
CA ILE A 604 -33.15 -8.63 -13.56
C ILE A 604 -33.01 -9.74 -12.51
N HIS A 605 -33.68 -9.60 -11.37
CA HIS A 605 -33.63 -10.61 -10.34
C HIS A 605 -34.25 -11.93 -10.79
N GLN A 606 -35.40 -11.91 -11.43
CA GLN A 606 -36.06 -13.10 -11.99
C GLN A 606 -35.18 -13.78 -13.03
N TYR A 607 -34.63 -13.02 -13.97
CA TYR A 607 -33.74 -13.55 -15.00
C TYR A 607 -32.52 -14.24 -14.41
N ARG A 608 -31.80 -13.55 -13.51
CA ARG A 608 -30.60 -14.14 -12.89
C ARG A 608 -30.90 -15.35 -12.02
N THR A 609 -32.02 -15.36 -11.31
CA THR A 609 -32.50 -16.51 -10.54
C THR A 609 -32.72 -17.72 -11.45
N GLN A 610 -33.47 -17.55 -12.53
CA GLN A 610 -33.73 -18.59 -13.50
C GLN A 610 -32.44 -19.14 -14.13
N GLN A 611 -31.48 -18.26 -14.47
CA GLN A 611 -30.21 -18.69 -15.06
C GLN A 611 -29.33 -19.44 -14.03
N MET A 612 -29.32 -18.98 -12.75
CA MET A 612 -28.58 -19.68 -11.69
C MET A 612 -29.15 -21.06 -11.39
N GLU A 613 -30.48 -21.20 -11.37
CA GLU A 613 -31.16 -22.49 -11.20
C GLU A 613 -30.91 -23.44 -12.37
N LEU A 614 -31.13 -22.98 -13.61
CA LEU A 614 -30.96 -23.78 -14.80
C LEU A 614 -29.54 -24.30 -14.97
N LYS A 615 -28.55 -23.45 -14.69
CA LYS A 615 -27.14 -23.76 -14.94
C LYS A 615 -26.40 -24.25 -13.68
N GLN A 616 -27.06 -24.26 -12.54
CA GLN A 616 -26.45 -24.55 -11.23
C GLN A 616 -25.19 -23.71 -10.98
N TRP A 617 -25.25 -22.43 -11.34
CA TRP A 617 -24.15 -21.47 -11.14
C TRP A 617 -24.41 -20.51 -10.00
N GLY A 618 -23.35 -20.09 -9.30
CA GLY A 618 -23.42 -18.94 -8.42
C GLY A 618 -23.41 -17.63 -9.20
N ILE A 619 -23.81 -16.54 -8.54
CA ILE A 619 -23.95 -15.22 -9.15
C ILE A 619 -22.64 -14.69 -9.77
N THR A 620 -21.50 -14.98 -9.13
CA THR A 620 -20.19 -14.56 -9.65
C THR A 620 -19.88 -15.19 -11.00
N THR A 621 -20.19 -16.47 -11.17
CA THR A 621 -19.99 -17.18 -12.44
C THR A 621 -20.90 -16.63 -13.54
N LEU A 622 -22.17 -16.37 -13.22
CA LEU A 622 -23.11 -15.77 -14.14
C LEU A 622 -22.64 -14.41 -14.65
N TYR A 623 -22.24 -13.52 -13.73
CA TYR A 623 -21.77 -12.18 -14.09
C TYR A 623 -20.40 -12.20 -14.80
N ASN A 624 -19.48 -13.09 -14.43
CA ASN A 624 -18.22 -13.24 -15.15
C ASN A 624 -18.39 -13.62 -16.62
N LYS A 625 -19.46 -14.39 -16.95
CA LYS A 625 -19.70 -14.86 -18.32
C LYS A 625 -20.50 -13.87 -19.15
N PHE A 626 -21.48 -13.21 -18.57
CA PHE A 626 -22.49 -12.49 -19.35
C PHE A 626 -22.58 -10.99 -19.09
N PHE A 627 -22.02 -10.48 -18.00
CA PHE A 627 -22.21 -9.08 -17.64
C PHE A 627 -21.52 -8.10 -18.59
N ASN A 628 -20.35 -8.45 -19.13
CA ASN A 628 -19.63 -7.63 -20.11
C ASN A 628 -19.86 -8.08 -21.56
N GLU A 629 -20.85 -8.93 -21.80
CA GLU A 629 -21.17 -9.45 -23.13
C GLU A 629 -22.37 -8.68 -23.69
N PRO A 630 -22.18 -7.71 -24.61
CA PRO A 630 -23.26 -6.85 -25.09
C PRO A 630 -24.43 -7.60 -25.73
N SER A 631 -24.17 -8.77 -26.31
CA SER A 631 -25.21 -9.63 -26.89
C SER A 631 -26.04 -10.38 -25.84
N SER A 632 -25.61 -10.40 -24.58
CA SER A 632 -26.31 -11.11 -23.51
C SER A 632 -27.54 -10.35 -23.03
N GLN A 633 -28.60 -11.09 -22.70
CA GLN A 633 -29.80 -10.51 -22.11
C GLN A 633 -29.49 -9.83 -20.75
N LEU A 634 -28.56 -10.38 -19.98
CA LEU A 634 -28.14 -9.78 -18.70
C LEU A 634 -27.58 -8.38 -18.90
N TYR A 635 -26.69 -8.20 -19.86
CA TYR A 635 -26.12 -6.90 -20.21
C TYR A 635 -27.20 -5.90 -20.62
N GLN A 636 -28.10 -6.31 -21.52
CA GLN A 636 -29.18 -5.45 -22.03
C GLN A 636 -30.14 -5.01 -20.92
N LEU A 637 -30.49 -5.91 -19.99
CA LEU A 637 -31.33 -5.56 -18.84
C LEU A 637 -30.65 -4.55 -17.92
N HIS A 638 -29.35 -4.70 -17.66
CA HIS A 638 -28.58 -3.73 -16.88
C HIS A 638 -28.47 -2.38 -17.59
N GLU A 639 -28.22 -2.35 -18.89
CA GLU A 639 -28.20 -1.11 -19.67
C GLU A 639 -29.52 -0.33 -19.59
N GLN A 640 -30.64 -1.06 -19.64
CA GLN A 640 -31.97 -0.46 -19.48
C GLN A 640 -32.17 0.10 -18.05
N LEU A 641 -31.75 -0.63 -17.03
CA LEU A 641 -31.80 -0.17 -15.64
C LEU A 641 -30.92 1.08 -15.45
N ASP A 642 -29.70 1.06 -15.96
CA ASP A 642 -28.75 2.16 -15.84
C ASP A 642 -29.30 3.46 -16.45
N LYS A 643 -29.97 3.38 -17.62
CA LYS A 643 -30.67 4.52 -18.26
C LYS A 643 -31.79 5.08 -17.36
N LEU A 644 -32.59 4.22 -16.74
CA LEU A 644 -33.65 4.65 -15.82
C LEU A 644 -33.10 5.31 -14.55
N VAL A 645 -32.03 4.75 -13.99
CA VAL A 645 -31.40 5.31 -12.79
C VAL A 645 -30.72 6.64 -13.10
N MET A 646 -30.03 6.77 -14.24
CA MET A 646 -29.48 8.06 -14.69
C MET A 646 -30.56 9.15 -14.80
N GLN A 647 -31.76 8.80 -15.28
CA GLN A 647 -32.90 9.71 -15.32
C GLN A 647 -33.36 10.15 -13.91
N ALA A 648 -33.36 9.22 -12.93
CA ALA A 648 -33.71 9.52 -11.55
C ALA A 648 -32.74 10.52 -10.88
N TYR A 649 -31.49 10.55 -11.31
CA TYR A 649 -30.50 11.57 -10.91
C TYR A 649 -30.47 12.82 -11.80
N ILE A 650 -31.25 12.84 -12.89
CA ILE A 650 -31.19 13.92 -13.90
C ILE A 650 -29.80 14.04 -14.53
N PHE A 651 -29.05 12.94 -14.59
CA PHE A 651 -27.72 12.91 -15.21
C PHE A 651 -27.82 12.73 -16.73
N LYS A 652 -26.91 13.39 -17.45
CA LYS A 652 -26.79 13.29 -18.90
C LYS A 652 -25.73 12.24 -19.27
N ILE A 653 -25.81 11.66 -20.46
CA ILE A 653 -24.86 10.65 -20.96
C ILE A 653 -23.40 11.11 -20.95
N LYS A 654 -23.16 12.43 -21.06
CA LYS A 654 -21.81 13.02 -21.06
C LYS A 654 -21.32 13.46 -19.70
N ASP A 655 -22.13 13.34 -18.65
CA ASP A 655 -21.75 13.76 -17.30
C ASP A 655 -20.74 12.75 -16.71
N ASP A 656 -19.76 13.28 -15.96
CA ASP A 656 -18.95 12.43 -15.08
C ASP A 656 -19.80 12.06 -13.88
N ILE A 657 -20.24 10.79 -13.85
CA ILE A 657 -21.12 10.26 -12.79
C ILE A 657 -20.49 10.45 -11.41
N LEU A 658 -19.18 10.26 -11.29
CA LEU A 658 -18.49 10.33 -10.00
C LEU A 658 -18.44 11.78 -9.48
N GLU A 659 -18.19 12.74 -10.35
CA GLU A 659 -18.22 14.18 -10.03
C GLU A 659 -19.59 14.62 -9.55
N LYS A 660 -20.62 14.23 -10.28
CA LYS A 660 -22.01 14.55 -9.95
C LYS A 660 -22.43 13.95 -8.62
N LEU A 661 -22.03 12.70 -8.35
CA LEU A 661 -22.32 12.06 -7.08
C LEU A 661 -21.59 12.71 -5.91
N LEU A 662 -20.31 13.08 -6.07
CA LEU A 662 -19.57 13.76 -5.02
C LEU A 662 -20.19 15.13 -4.73
N THR A 663 -20.50 15.91 -5.75
CA THR A 663 -21.18 17.21 -5.62
C THR A 663 -22.50 17.03 -4.88
N LEU A 664 -23.32 16.08 -5.30
CA LEU A 664 -24.61 15.79 -4.63
C LEU A 664 -24.43 15.36 -3.16
N ASN A 665 -23.43 14.50 -2.86
CA ASN A 665 -23.15 14.09 -1.49
C ASN A 665 -22.83 15.29 -0.58
N LEU A 666 -21.95 16.20 -1.06
CA LEU A 666 -21.56 17.38 -0.29
C LEU A 666 -22.75 18.36 -0.10
N GLU A 667 -23.57 18.56 -1.13
CA GLU A 667 -24.80 19.36 -1.04
C GLU A 667 -25.79 18.78 -0.03
N LEU A 668 -26.01 17.45 -0.06
CA LEU A 668 -26.91 16.79 0.86
C LEU A 668 -26.39 16.83 2.30
N ALA A 669 -25.07 16.65 2.50
CA ALA A 669 -24.47 16.79 3.82
C ALA A 669 -24.63 18.20 4.40
N GLU A 670 -24.56 19.22 3.57
CA GLU A 670 -24.80 20.60 4.01
C GLU A 670 -26.27 20.83 4.37
N LYS A 671 -27.22 20.33 3.57
CA LYS A 671 -28.65 20.34 3.89
C LYS A 671 -28.96 19.68 5.23
N GLU A 672 -28.37 18.50 5.48
CA GLU A 672 -28.52 17.81 6.78
C GLU A 672 -27.97 18.61 7.97
N LYS A 673 -26.90 19.41 7.78
CA LYS A 673 -26.40 20.32 8.82
C LYS A 673 -27.36 21.46 9.10
N GLN A 674 -28.05 21.96 8.06
CA GLN A 674 -29.06 23.01 8.16
C GLN A 674 -30.40 22.48 8.69
N GLY A 675 -30.54 21.17 8.91
CA GLY A 675 -31.75 20.54 9.41
C GLY A 675 -32.81 20.25 8.34
N GLU A 676 -32.42 20.34 7.05
CA GLU A 676 -33.30 19.98 5.96
C GLU A 676 -33.44 18.47 5.82
N ILE A 677 -34.60 18.01 5.33
CA ILE A 677 -34.86 16.59 5.08
C ILE A 677 -34.14 16.15 3.82
N VAL A 678 -33.34 15.09 3.96
CA VAL A 678 -32.63 14.44 2.86
C VAL A 678 -33.24 13.05 2.66
N ILE A 679 -33.48 12.69 1.40
CA ILE A 679 -34.00 11.38 1.04
C ILE A 679 -32.82 10.38 1.02
N GLY A 680 -32.98 9.33 1.81
CA GLY A 680 -32.05 8.20 1.87
C GLY A 680 -32.57 6.98 1.09
N PRO A 681 -32.21 5.75 1.52
CA PRO A 681 -32.64 4.50 0.88
C PRO A 681 -34.07 4.09 1.28
N TRP A 682 -35.01 4.98 1.15
CA TRP A 682 -36.43 4.71 1.35
C TRP A 682 -37.19 4.86 0.05
N SER A 683 -38.30 4.12 -0.05
CA SER A 683 -39.23 4.36 -1.13
C SER A 683 -39.78 5.79 -1.00
N PRO A 684 -39.72 6.59 -2.03
CA PRO A 684 -40.51 7.81 -2.08
C PRO A 684 -41.98 7.40 -2.00
N ASN A 685 -42.74 7.97 -1.06
CA ASN A 685 -44.18 7.74 -0.90
C ASN A 685 -44.92 8.17 -2.15
#